data_91977a40c36c479542e4c2784a588187
#
_entry.id   91977a40c36c479542e4c2784a588187
#
_cell.length_a   1.000
_cell.length_b   1.000
_cell.length_c   1.000
_cell.angle_alpha   90.00
_cell.angle_beta   90.00
_cell.angle_gamma   90.00
#
_symmetry.space_group_name_H-M   'P 1'
#
loop_
_entity.id
_entity.type
_entity.pdbx_description
1 polymer ?
#
loop_
_entity_poly.entity_id
_entity_poly.type
_entity_poly.pdbx_seq_one_letter_code
_entity_poly.pdbx_strand_id
1 'polypeptide(L)'
;MVRRPRKTCRWPITLAEAALLQGMLVSGSHATDTATAAGNAANSALITDSSNSVSHLGGIDVYLEVTLNGAHVGLAHFSYFNGELWASTATMRGLGFALPASAPDPVRLNGLQGVRVNYDATHQAVTITAPLRMLKLDTTVLNAPNNTRPRATASPGVLLNYDIYGTEGPHDLTGLSAFTELRAFNSSGVFSSTALVQAERGNDDGWDQHSVRLDTSWSTSFPDSLLTLRIGDTLTDALSWSRSTRIAGVQLGTNFALQPYLLTAPLPSFIGSATLPSAVQLYVDGVQQYNGKVPAGPFQLNTIPDINGAGNARVVLTDAMGRTTTLNFSLYDARQLLQQGLSDWSAEVGVVRENYGLDSFDYGHDLVGSGTWRYGVSNSFTVEAHAEATSGLTNAGAGGNWLLGTDDGLISASLARSEHVGQSGMLYELGYSWRNDRFNFSVSGIRTHGNYSDVATLYGPPPPSITAQAIAGYSTDYFGSFGVGYLHLRYPQEDATRYASAYWFRSAGRRLSLNLSFNQNLDKSSDRNIFLVATLALDHNVTASGSMQRAGNRTSYVLDASQSPLTQGGFSWRASASQGDDRNGGQAELDYLGSYGQVEAGISALGDTRYAYMDVTGALVLMGGDVFAARRINDGFAVISTDGIADIPVKLENNLIGVTDSHGLLLVSPLNSYQNNQLSIDPMNLPADVRIDRVYTVATPTDRAGSIIRFDITSVRAALVTLHDEGGQPLPLGSRVTLSGHADTGAFVGFDGEVYLDTLSAHNTLIVHAPAGICRVSFDYPKGSKNIPAIGPLLCHKDTSP
;
A
#
# COMPACT_ATOMS: atom_id res chain seq x y z
N MET A 1 0.88 -55.34 40.32
CA MET A 1 -0.06 -54.46 39.59
C MET A 1 -0.52 -53.38 40.53
N VAL A 2 0.18 -52.25 40.57
CA VAL A 2 -0.19 -51.08 41.34
C VAL A 2 0.01 -49.89 40.42
N ARG A 3 -1.09 -49.28 39.98
CA ARG A 3 -1.07 -48.04 39.18
C ARG A 3 -0.63 -46.87 40.04
N ARG A 4 0.44 -46.21 39.67
CA ARG A 4 0.85 -44.91 40.21
C ARG A 4 0.01 -43.81 39.56
N PRO A 5 -0.44 -42.78 40.30
CA PRO A 5 -1.19 -41.69 39.75
C PRO A 5 -0.23 -40.69 39.03
N ARG A 6 -0.61 -40.25 37.86
CA ARG A 6 0.05 -39.14 37.15
C ARG A 6 -0.11 -37.83 37.95
N LYS A 7 0.99 -37.21 38.30
CA LYS A 7 1.03 -35.86 38.83
C LYS A 7 0.76 -34.89 37.70
N THR A 8 -0.41 -34.26 37.70
CA THR A 8 -0.70 -33.10 36.90
C THR A 8 0.13 -31.93 37.43
N CYS A 9 1.11 -31.49 36.63
CA CYS A 9 1.85 -30.27 36.87
C CYS A 9 0.93 -29.10 36.50
N ARG A 10 0.35 -28.46 37.52
CA ARG A 10 -0.33 -27.19 37.39
C ARG A 10 0.73 -26.10 37.38
N TRP A 11 0.99 -25.54 36.24
CA TRP A 11 1.69 -24.25 36.14
C TRP A 11 0.69 -23.14 36.46
N PRO A 12 1.04 -22.19 37.33
CA PRO A 12 0.23 -20.98 37.47
C PRO A 12 0.47 -20.11 36.25
N ILE A 13 -0.53 -19.98 35.39
CA ILE A 13 -0.56 -18.92 34.38
C ILE A 13 -0.77 -17.62 35.14
N THR A 14 0.30 -16.92 35.44
CA THR A 14 0.23 -15.50 35.76
C THR A 14 -0.05 -14.80 34.45
N LEU A 15 -1.28 -14.35 34.27
CA LEU A 15 -1.67 -13.37 33.28
C LEU A 15 -0.94 -12.06 33.60
N ALA A 16 0.23 -11.89 33.04
CA ALA A 16 0.88 -10.61 32.93
C ALA A 16 1.09 -10.32 31.44
N GLU A 17 0.64 -9.13 31.06
CA GLU A 17 1.04 -8.44 29.85
C GLU A 17 0.32 -8.78 28.53
N ALA A 18 -0.92 -8.30 28.42
CA ALA A 18 -1.38 -7.75 27.17
C ALA A 18 -1.47 -6.21 27.31
N ALA A 19 -0.32 -5.56 27.40
CA ALA A 19 -0.25 -4.12 27.21
C ALA A 19 -0.28 -3.86 25.69
N LEU A 20 -1.44 -3.49 25.17
CA LEU A 20 -1.61 -2.91 23.85
C LEU A 20 -0.85 -1.57 23.79
N LEU A 21 0.41 -1.62 23.37
CA LEU A 21 1.15 -0.47 22.87
C LEU A 21 0.80 -0.27 21.39
N GLN A 22 -0.28 0.46 21.10
CA GLN A 22 -0.41 1.14 19.82
C GLN A 22 0.40 2.44 19.89
N GLY A 23 1.68 2.36 19.53
CA GLY A 23 2.50 3.53 19.24
C GLY A 23 2.15 4.08 17.88
N MET A 24 1.44 5.20 17.82
CA MET A 24 1.33 6.02 16.62
C MET A 24 2.65 6.76 16.41
N LEU A 25 3.43 6.34 15.43
CA LEU A 25 4.50 7.14 14.83
C LEU A 25 3.87 8.04 13.75
N VAL A 26 3.69 9.29 14.08
CA VAL A 26 3.45 10.34 13.08
C VAL A 26 4.81 10.83 12.61
N SER A 27 5.24 10.38 11.45
CA SER A 27 6.39 10.96 10.74
C SER A 27 5.85 12.00 9.77
N GLY A 28 5.98 13.26 10.10
CA GLY A 28 5.79 14.35 9.15
C GLY A 28 6.97 14.42 8.20
N SER A 29 6.80 14.04 6.96
CA SER A 29 7.74 14.35 5.88
C SER A 29 7.18 15.51 5.06
N HIS A 30 7.88 16.64 5.08
CA HIS A 30 7.67 17.70 4.11
C HIS A 30 8.20 17.23 2.75
N ALA A 31 7.31 16.86 1.85
CA ALA A 31 7.63 16.72 0.44
C ALA A 31 7.32 18.06 -0.26
N THR A 32 8.33 18.69 -0.82
CA THR A 32 8.18 19.78 -1.79
C THR A 32 7.81 19.18 -3.13
N ASP A 33 6.53 19.28 -3.50
CA ASP A 33 6.03 18.92 -4.81
C ASP A 33 6.45 19.94 -5.86
N THR A 34 7.29 19.54 -6.77
CA THR A 34 7.38 20.14 -8.10
C THR A 34 6.36 19.46 -9.01
N ALA A 35 5.19 20.05 -9.10
CA ALA A 35 4.15 19.60 -10.03
C ALA A 35 4.60 19.84 -11.48
N THR A 36 4.96 18.78 -12.18
CA THR A 36 5.00 18.79 -13.65
C THR A 36 3.57 18.76 -14.17
N ALA A 37 3.15 19.86 -14.76
CA ALA A 37 1.87 19.99 -15.45
C ALA A 37 1.84 19.03 -16.66
N ALA A 38 1.15 17.89 -16.52
CA ALA A 38 0.69 17.12 -17.65
C ALA A 38 -0.51 17.87 -18.24
N GLY A 39 -0.28 18.56 -19.36
CA GLY A 39 -1.33 19.23 -20.10
C GLY A 39 -2.34 18.21 -20.65
N ASN A 40 -3.55 18.23 -20.11
CA ASN A 40 -4.70 17.65 -20.79
C ASN A 40 -4.91 18.43 -22.09
N ALA A 41 -4.53 17.82 -23.22
CA ALA A 41 -5.02 18.23 -24.51
C ALA A 41 -6.54 17.98 -24.53
N ALA A 42 -7.31 19.04 -24.28
CA ALA A 42 -8.73 19.02 -24.48
C ALA A 42 -8.99 18.69 -25.96
N ASN A 43 -9.61 17.55 -26.22
CA ASN A 43 -10.17 17.23 -27.52
C ASN A 43 -11.20 18.30 -27.86
N SER A 44 -10.83 19.22 -28.73
CA SER A 44 -11.78 20.16 -29.41
C SER A 44 -12.66 19.33 -30.33
N ALA A 45 -13.75 18.77 -29.80
CA ALA A 45 -14.75 18.10 -30.62
C ALA A 45 -15.53 19.16 -31.41
N LEU A 46 -15.53 19.03 -32.74
CA LEU A 46 -16.46 19.77 -33.60
C LEU A 46 -17.88 19.31 -33.24
N ILE A 47 -18.71 20.22 -32.71
CA ILE A 47 -20.14 20.00 -32.57
C ILE A 47 -20.76 20.24 -33.92
N THR A 48 -20.71 19.22 -34.80
CA THR A 48 -21.34 19.27 -36.14
C THR A 48 -22.75 18.72 -36.04
N ASP A 49 -23.72 19.57 -36.32
CA ASP A 49 -25.10 19.15 -36.52
C ASP A 49 -25.33 18.89 -38.02
N SER A 50 -25.88 17.72 -38.34
CA SER A 50 -26.21 17.32 -39.71
C SER A 50 -27.61 17.76 -40.16
N SER A 51 -28.26 18.68 -39.45
CA SER A 51 -29.61 19.14 -39.81
C SER A 51 -29.62 20.50 -40.53
N ASN A 52 -30.13 20.53 -41.71
CA ASN A 52 -30.31 21.66 -42.63
C ASN A 52 -31.33 22.71 -42.14
N SER A 53 -31.66 22.81 -40.88
CA SER A 53 -32.79 23.57 -40.38
C SER A 53 -32.55 25.09 -40.18
N VAL A 54 -31.30 25.55 -40.24
CA VAL A 54 -30.97 26.97 -39.95
C VAL A 54 -30.94 27.85 -41.23
N SER A 55 -30.88 27.25 -42.43
CA SER A 55 -30.79 27.95 -43.73
C SER A 55 -32.03 28.74 -44.12
N HIS A 56 -33.11 28.69 -43.37
CA HIS A 56 -34.37 29.34 -43.75
C HIS A 56 -34.52 30.82 -43.34
N LEU A 57 -33.59 31.35 -42.50
CA LEU A 57 -33.65 32.73 -42.01
C LEU A 57 -33.01 33.74 -42.95
N GLY A 58 -32.28 33.35 -43.97
CA GLY A 58 -31.56 34.25 -44.89
C GLY A 58 -30.37 34.96 -44.20
N GLY A 59 -29.88 34.43 -43.09
CA GLY A 59 -28.71 34.90 -42.36
C GLY A 59 -27.38 34.35 -42.90
N ILE A 60 -26.28 34.87 -42.38
CA ILE A 60 -24.93 34.38 -42.69
C ILE A 60 -24.60 33.25 -41.70
N ASP A 61 -24.26 32.07 -42.20
CA ASP A 61 -23.80 30.94 -41.41
C ASP A 61 -22.36 31.20 -40.92
N VAL A 62 -22.15 31.08 -39.60
CA VAL A 62 -20.86 31.32 -38.96
C VAL A 62 -20.53 30.17 -38.02
N TYR A 63 -19.27 29.77 -38.05
CA TYR A 63 -18.72 28.83 -37.04
C TYR A 63 -17.92 29.63 -36.05
N LEU A 64 -18.36 29.62 -34.80
CA LEU A 64 -17.77 30.45 -33.73
C LEU A 64 -17.17 29.59 -32.65
N GLU A 65 -16.04 30.04 -32.17
CA GLU A 65 -15.43 29.51 -30.93
C GLU A 65 -16.27 29.98 -29.72
N VAL A 66 -16.86 29.01 -29.01
CA VAL A 66 -17.80 29.30 -27.91
C VAL A 66 -17.14 29.25 -26.55
N THR A 67 -17.29 30.36 -25.84
CA THR A 67 -16.98 30.44 -24.41
C THR A 67 -18.30 30.59 -23.63
N LEU A 68 -18.68 29.54 -22.87
CA LEU A 68 -19.89 29.53 -22.04
C LEU A 68 -19.55 29.68 -20.57
N ASN A 69 -20.06 30.72 -19.90
CA ASN A 69 -19.74 31.05 -18.51
C ASN A 69 -18.24 31.05 -18.20
N GLY A 70 -17.42 31.52 -19.16
CA GLY A 70 -15.96 31.56 -19.02
C GLY A 70 -15.23 30.24 -19.29
N ALA A 71 -15.94 29.14 -19.57
CA ALA A 71 -15.35 27.87 -20.03
C ALA A 71 -15.37 27.78 -21.56
N HIS A 72 -14.25 27.41 -22.16
CA HIS A 72 -14.17 27.11 -23.57
C HIS A 72 -14.89 25.79 -23.85
N VAL A 73 -15.89 25.82 -24.74
CA VAL A 73 -16.75 24.66 -25.08
C VAL A 73 -16.32 24.01 -26.38
N GLY A 74 -15.82 24.80 -27.32
CA GLY A 74 -15.42 24.34 -28.66
C GLY A 74 -16.07 25.15 -29.76
N LEU A 75 -15.98 24.66 -31.02
CA LEU A 75 -16.51 25.30 -32.18
C LEU A 75 -17.97 24.87 -32.42
N ALA A 76 -18.88 25.84 -32.59
CA ALA A 76 -20.29 25.56 -32.84
C ALA A 76 -20.84 26.40 -33.98
N HIS A 77 -21.89 25.90 -34.65
CA HIS A 77 -22.56 26.54 -35.78
C HIS A 77 -23.66 27.48 -35.31
N PHE A 78 -23.66 28.72 -35.85
CA PHE A 78 -24.67 29.75 -35.62
C PHE A 78 -25.06 30.36 -36.95
N SER A 79 -26.24 30.98 -36.98
CA SER A 79 -26.67 31.89 -38.05
C SER A 79 -26.71 33.33 -37.52
N TYR A 80 -26.03 34.25 -38.19
CA TYR A 80 -26.06 35.68 -37.85
C TYR A 80 -27.09 36.38 -38.70
N PHE A 81 -28.16 36.89 -38.05
CA PHE A 81 -29.26 37.53 -38.74
C PHE A 81 -29.75 38.75 -37.97
N ASN A 82 -29.94 39.89 -38.61
CA ASN A 82 -30.40 41.17 -38.03
C ASN A 82 -29.59 41.62 -36.77
N GLY A 83 -28.28 41.40 -36.81
CA GLY A 83 -27.42 41.81 -35.67
C GLY A 83 -27.40 40.82 -34.48
N GLU A 84 -28.03 39.67 -34.61
CA GLU A 84 -28.18 38.69 -33.55
C GLU A 84 -27.78 37.27 -33.97
N LEU A 85 -27.34 36.46 -32.98
CA LEU A 85 -27.00 35.07 -33.22
C LEU A 85 -28.19 34.13 -32.94
N TRP A 86 -28.36 33.19 -33.86
CA TRP A 86 -29.36 32.15 -33.80
C TRP A 86 -28.67 30.78 -33.92
N ALA A 87 -29.17 29.79 -33.23
CA ALA A 87 -28.62 28.42 -33.27
C ALA A 87 -29.74 27.39 -33.29
N SER A 88 -29.51 26.23 -33.87
CA SER A 88 -30.45 25.11 -33.79
C SER A 88 -30.64 24.67 -32.31
N THR A 89 -31.78 24.07 -32.00
CA THR A 89 -32.02 23.50 -30.66
C THR A 89 -31.04 22.38 -30.38
N ALA A 90 -30.55 21.67 -31.41
CA ALA A 90 -29.52 20.64 -31.28
C ALA A 90 -28.17 21.26 -30.89
N THR A 91 -27.73 22.32 -31.57
CA THR A 91 -26.51 23.06 -31.19
C THR A 91 -26.59 23.59 -29.77
N MET A 92 -27.74 24.20 -29.39
CA MET A 92 -27.93 24.73 -28.03
C MET A 92 -27.88 23.65 -26.95
N ARG A 93 -28.47 22.45 -27.22
CA ARG A 93 -28.36 21.30 -26.30
C ARG A 93 -26.94 20.74 -26.25
N GLY A 94 -26.24 20.70 -27.40
CA GLY A 94 -24.83 20.34 -27.45
C GLY A 94 -23.93 21.27 -26.61
N LEU A 95 -24.27 22.57 -26.56
CA LEU A 95 -23.65 23.57 -25.70
C LEU A 95 -24.06 23.45 -24.21
N GLY A 96 -24.95 22.49 -23.88
CA GLY A 96 -25.36 22.23 -22.49
C GLY A 96 -26.63 23.00 -22.06
N PHE A 97 -27.39 23.65 -22.96
CA PHE A 97 -28.65 24.32 -22.60
C PHE A 97 -29.79 23.31 -22.38
N ALA A 98 -30.48 23.45 -21.24
CA ALA A 98 -31.68 22.68 -20.91
C ALA A 98 -32.92 23.32 -21.55
N LEU A 99 -33.08 23.11 -22.86
CA LEU A 99 -34.23 23.63 -23.59
C LEU A 99 -35.41 22.66 -23.51
N PRO A 100 -36.68 23.18 -23.30
CA PRO A 100 -37.86 22.35 -23.37
C PRO A 100 -38.07 21.75 -24.76
N ALA A 101 -38.85 20.66 -24.86
CA ALA A 101 -39.11 20.00 -26.13
C ALA A 101 -39.89 20.93 -27.12
N SER A 102 -40.61 21.91 -26.59
CA SER A 102 -41.37 22.91 -27.34
C SER A 102 -40.58 24.18 -27.67
N ALA A 103 -39.25 24.20 -27.49
CA ALA A 103 -38.43 25.37 -27.83
C ALA A 103 -38.48 25.63 -29.34
N PRO A 104 -38.55 26.91 -29.75
CA PRO A 104 -38.50 27.23 -31.19
C PRO A 104 -37.17 26.78 -31.81
N ASP A 105 -37.18 26.31 -33.04
CA ASP A 105 -36.00 25.95 -33.81
C ASP A 105 -35.99 26.76 -35.11
N PRO A 106 -35.03 27.67 -35.31
CA PRO A 106 -33.86 27.98 -34.48
C PRO A 106 -34.18 28.83 -33.24
N VAL A 107 -33.32 28.75 -32.25
CA VAL A 107 -33.35 29.51 -30.99
C VAL A 107 -32.64 30.83 -31.19
N ARG A 108 -33.28 31.95 -30.80
CA ARG A 108 -32.63 33.23 -30.72
C ARG A 108 -31.91 33.37 -29.37
N LEU A 109 -30.58 33.51 -29.41
CA LEU A 109 -29.78 33.52 -28.19
C LEU A 109 -30.11 34.66 -27.22
N ASN A 110 -30.25 35.88 -27.77
CA ASN A 110 -30.61 37.08 -26.99
C ASN A 110 -32.08 37.07 -26.51
N GLY A 111 -32.89 36.16 -26.98
CA GLY A 111 -34.29 35.95 -26.52
C GLY A 111 -34.39 35.10 -25.26
N LEU A 112 -33.32 34.46 -24.85
CA LEU A 112 -33.31 33.61 -23.65
C LEU A 112 -33.14 34.45 -22.38
N GLN A 113 -34.08 34.28 -21.43
CA GLN A 113 -34.12 35.09 -20.21
C GLN A 113 -32.87 34.93 -19.35
N GLY A 114 -32.12 36.04 -19.15
CA GLY A 114 -30.93 36.06 -18.35
C GLY A 114 -29.65 35.61 -19.09
N VAL A 115 -29.73 35.29 -20.38
CA VAL A 115 -28.57 35.00 -21.21
C VAL A 115 -28.00 36.31 -21.77
N ARG A 116 -26.68 36.47 -21.68
CA ARG A 116 -25.94 37.57 -22.33
C ARG A 116 -25.00 37.00 -23.36
N VAL A 117 -25.01 37.57 -24.54
CA VAL A 117 -24.22 37.13 -25.71
C VAL A 117 -23.32 38.26 -26.14
N ASN A 118 -22.02 38.01 -26.21
CA ASN A 118 -21.04 38.94 -26.78
C ASN A 118 -20.36 38.27 -27.96
N TYR A 119 -20.67 38.77 -29.19
CA TYR A 119 -20.14 38.23 -30.44
C TYR A 119 -18.94 39.06 -30.89
N ASP A 120 -17.80 38.44 -31.10
CA ASP A 120 -16.59 39.03 -31.68
C ASP A 120 -16.39 38.50 -33.09
N ALA A 121 -16.79 39.31 -34.09
CA ALA A 121 -16.65 38.96 -35.48
C ALA A 121 -15.20 38.91 -35.97
N THR A 122 -14.29 39.66 -35.31
CA THR A 122 -12.87 39.70 -35.67
C THR A 122 -12.15 38.41 -35.36
N HIS A 123 -12.48 37.83 -34.22
CA HIS A 123 -11.88 36.60 -33.74
C HIS A 123 -12.76 35.36 -33.98
N GLN A 124 -13.88 35.50 -34.65
CA GLN A 124 -14.88 34.44 -34.86
C GLN A 124 -15.23 33.72 -33.56
N ALA A 125 -15.46 34.47 -32.49
CA ALA A 125 -15.71 33.95 -31.16
C ALA A 125 -17.03 34.50 -30.58
N VAL A 126 -17.68 33.71 -29.75
CA VAL A 126 -18.85 34.14 -29.00
C VAL A 126 -18.72 33.79 -27.52
N THR A 127 -18.90 34.80 -26.67
CA THR A 127 -18.95 34.60 -25.21
C THR A 127 -20.41 34.66 -24.75
N ILE A 128 -20.87 33.55 -24.18
CA ILE A 128 -22.24 33.38 -23.69
C ILE A 128 -22.20 33.27 -22.18
N THR A 129 -22.94 34.15 -21.47
CA THR A 129 -23.16 34.05 -20.04
C THR A 129 -24.61 33.64 -19.79
N ALA A 130 -24.84 32.48 -19.18
CA ALA A 130 -26.15 31.91 -18.92
C ALA A 130 -26.32 31.51 -17.45
N PRO A 131 -27.54 31.69 -16.85
CA PRO A 131 -27.84 31.18 -15.53
C PRO A 131 -27.68 29.66 -15.46
N LEU A 132 -27.05 29.12 -14.42
CA LEU A 132 -26.80 27.67 -14.28
C LEU A 132 -28.08 26.81 -14.35
N ARG A 133 -29.22 27.34 -13.88
CA ARG A 133 -30.52 26.67 -13.98
C ARG A 133 -30.99 26.41 -15.42
N MET A 134 -30.43 27.09 -16.39
CA MET A 134 -30.73 26.91 -17.83
C MET A 134 -29.78 25.92 -18.51
N LEU A 135 -28.80 25.44 -17.78
CA LEU A 135 -27.78 24.53 -18.31
C LEU A 135 -27.95 23.15 -17.69
N LYS A 136 -27.89 22.12 -18.51
CA LYS A 136 -27.77 20.73 -18.12
C LYS A 136 -26.28 20.37 -18.25
N LEU A 137 -25.51 20.74 -17.24
CA LEU A 137 -24.08 20.44 -17.17
C LEU A 137 -23.88 19.13 -16.44
N ASP A 138 -22.99 18.29 -16.94
CA ASP A 138 -22.55 17.10 -16.23
C ASP A 138 -21.76 17.51 -14.97
N THR A 139 -21.91 16.72 -13.91
CA THR A 139 -21.14 16.96 -12.69
C THR A 139 -19.66 16.66 -12.94
N THR A 140 -18.81 17.65 -12.78
CA THR A 140 -17.36 17.47 -12.85
C THR A 140 -16.87 16.76 -11.59
N VAL A 141 -16.37 15.51 -11.73
CA VAL A 141 -15.79 14.76 -10.63
C VAL A 141 -14.31 15.10 -10.53
N LEU A 142 -13.93 15.72 -9.41
CA LEU A 142 -12.54 16.06 -9.10
C LEU A 142 -11.95 14.96 -8.22
N ASN A 143 -10.65 14.70 -8.40
CA ASN A 143 -9.93 13.66 -7.68
C ASN A 143 -10.65 12.29 -7.78
N ALA A 144 -11.12 11.96 -8.99
CA ALA A 144 -11.65 10.62 -9.24
C ALA A 144 -10.56 9.58 -8.95
N PRO A 145 -10.90 8.47 -8.27
CA PRO A 145 -9.92 7.40 -8.05
C PRO A 145 -9.33 6.96 -9.39
N ASN A 146 -8.01 6.85 -9.42
CA ASN A 146 -7.35 6.33 -10.62
C ASN A 146 -7.63 4.83 -10.73
N ASN A 147 -8.59 4.44 -11.56
CA ASN A 147 -9.01 3.06 -11.76
C ASN A 147 -8.08 2.27 -12.70
N THR A 148 -6.91 2.80 -13.07
CA THR A 148 -5.93 2.03 -13.82
C THR A 148 -5.36 0.93 -12.95
N ARG A 149 -5.83 -0.30 -13.17
CA ARG A 149 -5.37 -1.48 -12.43
C ARG A 149 -4.00 -1.89 -12.94
N PRO A 150 -2.96 -1.93 -12.09
CA PRO A 150 -1.68 -2.48 -12.48
C PRO A 150 -1.83 -3.97 -12.84
N ARG A 151 -1.15 -4.39 -13.88
CA ARG A 151 -1.13 -5.82 -14.24
C ARG A 151 -0.06 -6.52 -13.42
N ALA A 152 -0.49 -7.22 -12.40
CA ALA A 152 0.42 -7.98 -11.54
C ALA A 152 0.97 -9.22 -12.27
N THR A 153 2.23 -9.54 -11.99
CA THR A 153 2.95 -10.68 -12.56
C THR A 153 3.63 -11.50 -11.48
N ALA A 154 3.77 -12.81 -11.71
CA ALA A 154 4.61 -13.68 -10.91
C ALA A 154 5.43 -14.56 -11.86
N SER A 155 6.72 -14.71 -11.58
CA SER A 155 7.62 -15.63 -12.26
C SER A 155 7.91 -16.82 -11.36
N PRO A 156 8.18 -18.02 -11.92
CA PRO A 156 8.45 -19.19 -11.10
C PRO A 156 9.68 -19.02 -10.22
N GLY A 157 9.56 -19.44 -8.95
CA GLY A 157 10.66 -19.39 -8.00
C GLY A 157 10.37 -20.15 -6.72
N VAL A 158 11.41 -20.32 -5.92
CA VAL A 158 11.36 -20.92 -4.57
C VAL A 158 12.06 -19.99 -3.60
N LEU A 159 11.47 -19.83 -2.42
CA LEU A 159 11.99 -19.01 -1.35
C LEU A 159 12.00 -19.80 -0.04
N LEU A 160 13.07 -19.71 0.70
CA LEU A 160 13.20 -20.19 2.07
C LEU A 160 13.47 -19.00 2.99
N ASN A 161 12.47 -18.60 3.78
CA ASN A 161 12.67 -17.73 4.94
C ASN A 161 13.15 -18.57 6.13
N TYR A 162 14.09 -18.02 6.87
CA TYR A 162 14.58 -18.65 8.11
C TYR A 162 14.75 -17.60 9.22
N ASP A 163 14.62 -18.09 10.45
CA ASP A 163 14.74 -17.32 11.68
C ASP A 163 15.28 -18.33 12.72
N ILE A 164 16.57 -18.18 13.05
CA ILE A 164 17.32 -19.15 13.87
C ILE A 164 17.78 -18.46 15.13
N TYR A 165 17.23 -18.90 16.26
CA TYR A 165 17.49 -18.36 17.57
C TYR A 165 18.20 -19.38 18.45
N GLY A 166 19.34 -18.99 18.99
CA GLY A 166 20.13 -19.80 19.92
C GLY A 166 20.25 -19.11 21.27
N THR A 167 20.16 -19.88 22.33
CA THR A 167 20.36 -19.40 23.73
C THR A 167 21.32 -20.28 24.49
N GLU A 168 22.13 -19.67 25.35
CA GLU A 168 22.94 -20.31 26.33
C GLU A 168 22.61 -19.72 27.68
N GLY A 169 22.19 -20.56 28.60
CA GLY A 169 21.74 -20.19 29.93
C GLY A 169 22.60 -20.82 31.04
N PRO A 170 22.24 -20.60 32.33
CA PRO A 170 22.93 -21.19 33.46
C PRO A 170 22.76 -22.71 33.47
N HIS A 171 23.76 -23.40 34.04
CA HIS A 171 23.77 -24.86 34.17
C HIS A 171 23.76 -25.58 32.79
N ASP A 172 24.55 -25.08 31.83
CA ASP A 172 24.69 -25.64 30.48
C ASP A 172 23.36 -25.84 29.73
N LEU A 173 22.32 -25.10 30.15
CA LEU A 173 21.05 -25.08 29.40
C LEU A 173 21.25 -24.36 28.08
N THR A 174 21.28 -25.11 27.00
CA THR A 174 21.41 -24.58 25.62
C THR A 174 20.14 -24.87 24.86
N GLY A 175 19.59 -23.83 24.26
CA GLY A 175 18.40 -23.92 23.40
C GLY A 175 18.72 -23.46 21.97
N LEU A 176 18.18 -24.16 20.98
CA LEU A 176 18.20 -23.76 19.58
C LEU A 176 16.78 -23.89 19.04
N SER A 177 16.26 -22.82 18.47
CA SER A 177 15.00 -22.86 17.75
C SER A 177 15.15 -22.29 16.34
N ALA A 178 14.45 -22.86 15.38
CA ALA A 178 14.43 -22.37 14.01
C ALA A 178 13.01 -22.37 13.48
N PHE A 179 12.53 -21.19 13.11
CA PHE A 179 11.34 -21.05 12.30
C PHE A 179 11.74 -21.02 10.83
N THR A 180 11.06 -21.79 9.99
CA THR A 180 11.30 -21.85 8.55
C THR A 180 10.00 -21.72 7.79
N GLU A 181 10.04 -21.04 6.64
CA GLU A 181 8.98 -20.98 5.65
C GLU A 181 9.54 -21.33 4.27
N LEU A 182 9.16 -22.49 3.76
CA LEU A 182 9.41 -22.87 2.37
C LEU A 182 8.23 -22.39 1.52
N ARG A 183 8.50 -21.57 0.50
CA ARG A 183 7.51 -21.00 -0.40
C ARG A 183 7.90 -21.29 -1.84
N ALA A 184 6.98 -21.87 -2.62
CA ALA A 184 7.11 -22.04 -4.06
C ALA A 184 5.99 -21.25 -4.74
N PHE A 185 6.31 -20.49 -5.76
CA PHE A 185 5.36 -19.57 -6.39
C PHE A 185 5.54 -19.52 -7.90
N ASN A 186 4.45 -19.24 -8.59
CA ASN A 186 4.39 -18.99 -10.03
C ASN A 186 3.08 -18.23 -10.37
N SER A 187 2.77 -18.10 -11.65
CA SER A 187 1.52 -17.46 -12.12
C SER A 187 0.23 -18.18 -11.71
N SER A 188 0.30 -19.44 -11.28
CA SER A 188 -0.87 -20.23 -10.84
C SER A 188 -1.14 -20.09 -9.34
N GLY A 189 -0.22 -19.52 -8.56
CA GLY A 189 -0.39 -19.31 -7.13
C GLY A 189 0.87 -19.55 -6.32
N VAL A 190 0.68 -19.59 -5.00
CA VAL A 190 1.74 -19.67 -3.99
C VAL A 190 1.49 -20.86 -3.08
N PHE A 191 2.40 -21.80 -3.05
CA PHE A 191 2.50 -22.85 -2.05
C PHE A 191 3.41 -22.38 -0.92
N SER A 192 3.00 -22.57 0.33
CA SER A 192 3.78 -22.25 1.52
C SER A 192 3.69 -23.35 2.56
N SER A 193 4.81 -23.70 3.15
CA SER A 193 4.88 -24.61 4.30
C SER A 193 5.79 -24.04 5.36
N THR A 194 5.29 -23.95 6.60
CA THR A 194 6.02 -23.40 7.75
C THR A 194 6.29 -24.48 8.79
N ALA A 195 7.43 -24.41 9.44
CA ALA A 195 7.82 -25.34 10.48
C ALA A 195 8.61 -24.65 11.60
N LEU A 196 8.50 -25.19 12.78
CA LEU A 196 9.28 -24.83 13.96
C LEU A 196 10.11 -26.06 14.38
N VAL A 197 11.41 -25.87 14.50
CA VAL A 197 12.34 -26.87 15.04
C VAL A 197 12.90 -26.34 16.33
N GLN A 198 12.83 -27.12 17.38
CA GLN A 198 13.38 -26.78 18.69
C GLN A 198 14.30 -27.90 19.14
N ALA A 199 15.43 -27.55 19.69
CA ALA A 199 16.37 -28.46 20.30
C ALA A 199 16.85 -27.86 21.63
N GLU A 200 16.72 -28.59 22.68
CA GLU A 200 17.12 -28.18 24.02
C GLU A 200 18.09 -29.21 24.63
N ARG A 201 19.06 -28.74 25.39
CA ARG A 201 19.99 -29.54 26.12
C ARG A 201 20.06 -29.08 27.57
N GLY A 202 19.83 -29.98 28.52
CA GLY A 202 20.04 -29.76 29.94
C GLY A 202 21.30 -30.43 30.47
N ASN A 203 21.63 -30.24 31.75
CA ASN A 203 22.90 -30.65 32.41
C ASN A 203 23.29 -32.11 32.27
N ASP A 204 22.35 -33.04 32.27
CA ASP A 204 22.60 -34.48 32.36
C ASP A 204 21.99 -35.27 31.20
N ASP A 205 21.24 -34.62 30.33
CA ASP A 205 20.51 -35.21 29.21
C ASP A 205 21.13 -34.83 27.87
N GLY A 206 21.03 -35.72 26.89
CA GLY A 206 21.34 -35.39 25.50
C GLY A 206 20.43 -34.30 24.95
N TRP A 207 20.58 -33.97 23.66
CA TRP A 207 19.68 -33.08 22.98
C TRP A 207 18.28 -33.69 22.87
N ASP A 208 17.28 -32.99 23.40
CA ASP A 208 15.87 -33.24 23.12
C ASP A 208 15.46 -32.40 21.91
N GLN A 209 14.98 -33.04 20.86
CA GLN A 209 14.63 -32.38 19.61
C GLN A 209 13.14 -32.54 19.32
N HIS A 210 12.49 -31.42 19.05
CA HIS A 210 11.09 -31.37 18.67
C HIS A 210 10.95 -30.59 17.38
N SER A 211 10.28 -31.19 16.38
CA SER A 211 10.01 -30.55 15.10
C SER A 211 8.51 -30.57 14.82
N VAL A 212 7.95 -29.39 14.62
CA VAL A 212 6.51 -29.22 14.37
C VAL A 212 6.31 -28.50 13.06
N ARG A 213 5.54 -29.11 12.15
CA ARG A 213 4.97 -28.45 11.02
C ARG A 213 3.84 -27.52 11.50
N LEU A 214 3.89 -26.26 11.14
CA LEU A 214 2.86 -25.28 11.50
C LEU A 214 1.73 -25.29 10.46
N ASP A 215 1.88 -24.55 9.39
CA ASP A 215 0.87 -24.43 8.34
C ASP A 215 1.41 -24.93 7.00
N THR A 216 0.56 -25.55 6.20
CA THR A 216 0.83 -25.85 4.79
C THR A 216 -0.38 -25.50 3.97
N SER A 217 -0.23 -24.58 3.03
CA SER A 217 -1.32 -24.14 2.17
C SER A 217 -0.86 -23.79 0.77
N TRP A 218 -1.78 -23.87 -0.15
CA TRP A 218 -1.67 -23.31 -1.49
C TRP A 218 -2.75 -22.25 -1.67
N SER A 219 -2.38 -21.11 -2.23
CA SER A 219 -3.30 -19.99 -2.48
C SER A 219 -3.17 -19.47 -3.91
N THR A 220 -4.30 -19.10 -4.49
CA THR A 220 -4.35 -18.40 -5.78
C THR A 220 -5.34 -17.26 -5.69
N SER A 221 -4.99 -16.14 -6.31
CA SER A 221 -5.73 -14.88 -6.24
C SER A 221 -6.25 -14.48 -7.61
N PHE A 222 -7.46 -13.92 -7.63
CA PHE A 222 -8.18 -13.46 -8.82
C PHE A 222 -8.42 -11.95 -8.69
N PRO A 223 -7.45 -11.10 -9.09
CA PRO A 223 -7.52 -9.66 -8.86
C PRO A 223 -8.75 -8.98 -9.47
N ASP A 224 -9.22 -9.45 -10.63
CA ASP A 224 -10.39 -8.86 -11.29
C ASP A 224 -11.69 -9.09 -10.51
N SER A 225 -11.80 -10.22 -9.82
CA SER A 225 -12.96 -10.60 -9.00
C SER A 225 -12.79 -10.27 -7.53
N LEU A 226 -11.59 -9.79 -7.12
CA LEU A 226 -11.23 -9.56 -5.72
C LEU A 226 -11.33 -10.82 -4.84
N LEU A 227 -11.05 -12.00 -5.40
CA LEU A 227 -11.18 -13.27 -4.70
C LEU A 227 -9.83 -13.94 -4.48
N THR A 228 -9.68 -14.60 -3.33
CA THR A 228 -8.56 -15.52 -3.06
C THR A 228 -9.11 -16.87 -2.67
N LEU A 229 -8.63 -17.90 -3.36
CA LEU A 229 -8.85 -19.32 -3.00
C LEU A 229 -7.63 -19.79 -2.22
N ARG A 230 -7.85 -20.43 -1.07
CA ARG A 230 -6.80 -21.09 -0.28
C ARG A 230 -7.19 -22.54 0.00
N ILE A 231 -6.24 -23.44 -0.13
CA ILE A 231 -6.41 -24.88 0.13
C ILE A 231 -5.29 -25.31 1.09
N GLY A 232 -5.65 -25.96 2.18
CA GLY A 232 -4.74 -26.40 3.24
C GLY A 232 -5.06 -25.72 4.58
N ASP A 233 -4.04 -25.47 5.39
CA ASP A 233 -4.22 -24.84 6.70
C ASP A 233 -4.56 -23.35 6.53
N THR A 234 -5.61 -22.92 7.18
CA THR A 234 -6.07 -21.52 7.16
C THR A 234 -6.83 -21.19 8.43
N LEU A 235 -7.05 -19.90 8.68
CA LEU A 235 -7.99 -19.41 9.68
C LEU A 235 -9.32 -19.10 9.01
N THR A 236 -10.44 -19.49 9.62
CA THR A 236 -11.75 -19.02 9.21
C THR A 236 -11.82 -17.51 9.40
N ASP A 237 -12.55 -16.83 8.54
CA ASP A 237 -12.78 -15.40 8.71
C ASP A 237 -13.70 -15.14 9.91
N ALA A 238 -13.60 -13.95 10.51
CA ALA A 238 -14.36 -13.60 11.70
C ALA A 238 -14.78 -12.13 11.69
N LEU A 239 -15.93 -11.85 12.25
CA LEU A 239 -16.43 -10.51 12.55
C LEU A 239 -16.02 -10.07 13.96
N SER A 240 -16.26 -8.81 14.34
CA SER A 240 -15.91 -8.29 15.66
C SER A 240 -16.51 -9.08 16.83
N TRP A 241 -17.63 -9.75 16.59
CA TRP A 241 -18.40 -10.53 17.54
C TRP A 241 -18.31 -12.05 17.37
N SER A 242 -17.64 -12.55 16.33
CA SER A 242 -17.37 -13.97 16.13
C SER A 242 -15.89 -14.29 16.33
N ARG A 243 -15.54 -15.58 16.43
CA ARG A 243 -14.16 -16.02 16.62
C ARG A 243 -13.68 -16.82 15.42
N SER A 244 -12.44 -16.63 15.02
CA SER A 244 -11.81 -17.48 14.02
C SER A 244 -11.35 -18.80 14.62
N THR A 245 -11.40 -19.85 13.78
CA THR A 245 -10.90 -21.17 14.09
C THR A 245 -9.88 -21.59 13.04
N ARG A 246 -8.81 -22.27 13.45
CA ARG A 246 -7.83 -22.80 12.51
C ARG A 246 -8.33 -24.13 11.95
N ILE A 247 -8.39 -24.22 10.63
CA ILE A 247 -8.88 -25.41 9.92
C ILE A 247 -7.87 -25.84 8.85
N ALA A 248 -7.92 -27.10 8.48
CA ALA A 248 -7.37 -27.60 7.22
C ALA A 248 -8.53 -27.87 6.27
N GLY A 249 -8.55 -27.18 5.16
CA GLY A 249 -9.68 -27.27 4.22
C GLY A 249 -9.54 -26.35 3.03
N VAL A 250 -10.67 -25.82 2.60
CA VAL A 250 -10.79 -24.87 1.48
C VAL A 250 -11.44 -23.60 1.98
N GLN A 251 -10.86 -22.48 1.64
CA GLN A 251 -11.39 -21.14 1.90
C GLN A 251 -11.47 -20.37 0.58
N LEU A 252 -12.61 -19.76 0.31
CA LEU A 252 -12.80 -18.80 -0.77
C LEU A 252 -13.43 -17.54 -0.21
N GLY A 253 -12.81 -16.39 -0.47
CA GLY A 253 -13.34 -15.15 0.06
C GLY A 253 -12.83 -13.91 -0.67
N THR A 254 -13.45 -12.81 -0.36
CA THR A 254 -13.08 -11.49 -0.84
C THR A 254 -11.70 -11.10 -0.29
N ASN A 255 -10.89 -10.49 -1.13
CA ASN A 255 -9.58 -9.96 -0.75
C ASN A 255 -9.35 -8.59 -1.40
N PHE A 256 -9.62 -7.53 -0.68
CA PHE A 256 -9.44 -6.16 -1.17
C PHE A 256 -7.96 -5.78 -1.34
N ALA A 257 -7.02 -6.50 -0.72
CA ALA A 257 -5.58 -6.26 -0.91
C ALA A 257 -5.12 -6.52 -2.36
N LEU A 258 -5.92 -7.23 -3.16
CA LEU A 258 -5.67 -7.47 -4.59
C LEU A 258 -5.84 -6.21 -5.45
N GLN A 259 -6.55 -5.21 -4.95
CA GLN A 259 -6.73 -3.91 -5.58
C GLN A 259 -6.53 -2.80 -4.53
N PRO A 260 -5.29 -2.52 -4.12
CA PRO A 260 -5.01 -1.59 -3.02
C PRO A 260 -5.42 -0.13 -3.35
N TYR A 261 -5.71 0.18 -4.61
CA TYR A 261 -6.27 1.48 -5.03
C TYR A 261 -7.80 1.55 -4.94
N LEU A 262 -8.47 0.41 -4.64
CA LEU A 262 -9.90 0.38 -4.43
C LEU A 262 -10.26 0.99 -3.08
N LEU A 263 -11.16 1.94 -3.11
CA LEU A 263 -11.70 2.54 -1.89
C LEU A 263 -12.76 1.61 -1.32
N THR A 264 -12.48 1.03 -0.16
CA THR A 264 -13.39 0.08 0.50
C THR A 264 -14.26 0.74 1.57
N ALA A 265 -13.78 1.83 2.18
CA ALA A 265 -14.55 2.62 3.12
C ALA A 265 -15.28 3.77 2.42
N PRO A 266 -16.42 4.23 2.94
CA PRO A 266 -17.11 5.40 2.43
C PRO A 266 -16.21 6.64 2.46
N LEU A 267 -16.07 7.31 1.31
CA LEU A 267 -15.37 8.59 1.25
C LEU A 267 -16.37 9.73 1.43
N PRO A 268 -16.01 10.77 2.19
CA PRO A 268 -16.73 12.02 2.15
C PRO A 268 -16.66 12.62 0.74
N SER A 269 -17.82 12.97 0.19
CA SER A 269 -17.91 13.67 -1.07
C SER A 269 -18.41 15.08 -0.83
N PHE A 270 -17.69 16.08 -1.36
CA PHE A 270 -18.07 17.47 -1.27
C PHE A 270 -18.73 17.89 -2.56
N ILE A 271 -20.03 18.20 -2.52
CA ILE A 271 -20.84 18.60 -3.67
C ILE A 271 -21.01 20.12 -3.63
N GLY A 272 -20.74 20.78 -4.72
CA GLY A 272 -20.89 22.21 -4.88
C GLY A 272 -21.20 22.62 -6.30
N SER A 273 -21.33 23.91 -6.56
CA SER A 273 -21.44 24.46 -7.89
C SER A 273 -20.62 25.74 -8.01
N ALA A 274 -19.90 25.87 -9.12
CA ALA A 274 -19.14 27.05 -9.48
C ALA A 274 -19.89 27.84 -10.58
N THR A 275 -20.17 29.11 -10.34
CA THR A 275 -20.83 29.97 -11.36
C THR A 275 -19.92 30.36 -12.49
N LEU A 276 -18.63 30.41 -12.25
CA LEU A 276 -17.54 30.69 -13.17
C LEU A 276 -16.45 29.64 -12.99
N PRO A 277 -15.56 29.43 -13.95
CA PRO A 277 -14.37 28.62 -13.75
C PRO A 277 -13.63 29.07 -12.50
N SER A 278 -13.40 28.16 -11.55
CA SER A 278 -12.91 28.49 -10.20
C SER A 278 -11.75 27.57 -9.81
N ALA A 279 -10.81 28.11 -9.06
CA ALA A 279 -9.89 27.28 -8.27
C ALA A 279 -10.65 26.68 -7.08
N VAL A 280 -10.43 25.41 -6.82
CA VAL A 280 -11.05 24.64 -5.73
C VAL A 280 -9.94 24.20 -4.78
N GLN A 281 -10.03 24.60 -3.54
CA GLN A 281 -9.11 24.18 -2.49
C GLN A 281 -9.91 23.49 -1.39
N LEU A 282 -9.45 22.34 -0.92
CA LEU A 282 -10.03 21.65 0.23
C LEU A 282 -9.06 21.73 1.40
N TYR A 283 -9.56 22.20 2.50
CA TYR A 283 -8.90 22.15 3.80
C TYR A 283 -9.65 21.22 4.73
N VAL A 284 -8.94 20.28 5.37
CA VAL A 284 -9.48 19.38 6.40
C VAL A 284 -8.72 19.70 7.68
N ASP A 285 -9.47 20.06 8.73
CA ASP A 285 -8.92 20.52 10.01
C ASP A 285 -7.81 21.59 9.87
N GLY A 286 -7.97 22.46 8.88
CA GLY A 286 -7.04 23.56 8.58
C GLY A 286 -5.86 23.19 7.69
N VAL A 287 -5.68 21.90 7.33
CA VAL A 287 -4.63 21.44 6.42
C VAL A 287 -5.17 21.35 4.99
N GLN A 288 -4.46 21.94 4.03
CA GLN A 288 -4.83 21.85 2.62
C GLN A 288 -4.55 20.45 2.08
N GLN A 289 -5.60 19.72 1.68
CA GLN A 289 -5.51 18.36 1.14
C GLN A 289 -5.75 18.30 -0.37
N TYR A 290 -6.36 19.30 -0.95
CA TYR A 290 -6.61 19.36 -2.40
C TYR A 290 -6.49 20.78 -2.93
N ASN A 291 -5.95 20.91 -4.14
CA ASN A 291 -5.90 22.15 -4.91
C ASN A 291 -6.05 21.82 -6.41
N GLY A 292 -7.10 22.32 -7.02
CA GLY A 292 -7.41 22.06 -8.43
C GLY A 292 -8.27 23.14 -9.02
N LYS A 293 -8.76 22.91 -10.25
CA LYS A 293 -9.65 23.82 -10.97
C LYS A 293 -10.91 23.08 -11.40
N VAL A 294 -12.02 23.81 -11.44
CA VAL A 294 -13.31 23.32 -11.89
C VAL A 294 -13.90 24.28 -12.91
N PRO A 295 -14.52 23.80 -13.99
CA PRO A 295 -15.30 24.65 -14.92
C PRO A 295 -16.56 25.20 -14.21
N ALA A 296 -17.25 26.15 -14.86
CA ALA A 296 -18.56 26.57 -14.37
C ALA A 296 -19.54 25.38 -14.44
N GLY A 297 -20.28 25.15 -13.36
CA GLY A 297 -21.24 24.05 -13.23
C GLY A 297 -21.17 23.31 -11.90
N PRO A 298 -21.95 22.24 -11.74
CA PRO A 298 -21.89 21.38 -10.56
C PRO A 298 -20.57 20.61 -10.55
N PHE A 299 -20.02 20.42 -9.35
CA PHE A 299 -18.83 19.58 -9.16
C PHE A 299 -18.99 18.72 -7.90
N GLN A 300 -18.30 17.59 -7.92
CA GLN A 300 -18.13 16.68 -6.80
C GLN A 300 -16.64 16.46 -6.58
N LEU A 301 -16.16 16.77 -5.39
CA LEU A 301 -14.79 16.52 -4.96
C LEU A 301 -14.78 15.30 -4.05
N ASN A 302 -14.13 14.24 -4.48
CA ASN A 302 -13.90 13.03 -3.69
C ASN A 302 -12.49 13.10 -3.12
N THR A 303 -12.35 12.86 -1.82
CA THR A 303 -11.04 12.85 -1.18
C THR A 303 -11.04 11.86 -0.02
N ILE A 304 -9.86 11.29 0.26
CA ILE A 304 -9.61 10.55 1.49
C ILE A 304 -9.17 11.59 2.51
N PRO A 305 -10.00 11.92 3.52
CA PRO A 305 -9.59 12.88 4.52
C PRO A 305 -8.50 12.26 5.41
N ASP A 306 -7.45 13.02 5.67
CA ASP A 306 -6.45 12.65 6.68
C ASP A 306 -6.95 13.07 8.06
N ILE A 307 -8.00 12.37 8.53
CA ILE A 307 -8.61 12.55 9.85
C ILE A 307 -8.79 11.20 10.51
N ASN A 308 -9.02 11.24 11.82
CA ASN A 308 -9.32 10.07 12.62
C ASN A 308 -10.58 10.33 13.45
N GLY A 309 -11.75 9.93 12.93
CA GLY A 309 -13.05 10.18 13.50
C GLY A 309 -13.71 11.44 12.94
N ALA A 310 -14.34 12.25 13.80
CA ALA A 310 -15.03 13.47 13.40
C ALA A 310 -14.04 14.60 13.05
N GLY A 311 -14.28 15.30 11.95
CA GLY A 311 -13.49 16.41 11.48
C GLY A 311 -14.30 17.46 10.73
N ASN A 312 -13.69 18.60 10.41
CA ASN A 312 -14.30 19.68 9.66
C ASN A 312 -13.55 19.89 8.34
N ALA A 313 -14.28 19.83 7.25
CA ALA A 313 -13.76 20.16 5.94
C ALA A 313 -14.27 21.51 5.46
N ARG A 314 -13.40 22.24 4.78
CA ARG A 314 -13.69 23.54 4.18
C ARG A 314 -13.27 23.52 2.71
N VAL A 315 -14.25 23.66 1.81
CA VAL A 315 -14.00 23.87 0.38
C VAL A 315 -14.02 25.35 0.08
N VAL A 316 -12.92 25.88 -0.41
CA VAL A 316 -12.77 27.28 -0.83
C VAL A 316 -12.75 27.33 -2.35
N LEU A 317 -13.72 28.03 -2.92
CA LEU A 317 -13.82 28.30 -4.35
C LEU A 317 -13.34 29.72 -4.60
N THR A 318 -12.38 29.91 -5.49
CA THR A 318 -11.94 31.24 -5.95
C THR A 318 -12.22 31.36 -7.43
N ASP A 319 -13.14 32.23 -7.81
CA ASP A 319 -13.52 32.43 -9.21
C ASP A 319 -12.47 33.24 -10.00
N ALA A 320 -12.65 33.34 -11.31
CA ALA A 320 -11.75 34.07 -12.20
C ALA A 320 -11.69 35.59 -11.90
N MET A 321 -12.62 36.12 -11.10
CA MET A 321 -12.63 37.51 -10.64
C MET A 321 -12.02 37.69 -9.25
N GLY A 322 -11.48 36.61 -8.64
CA GLY A 322 -10.89 36.61 -7.31
C GLY A 322 -11.90 36.57 -6.17
N ARG A 323 -13.19 36.39 -6.42
CA ARG A 323 -14.19 36.27 -5.34
C ARG A 323 -14.11 34.86 -4.74
N THR A 324 -14.09 34.78 -3.41
CA THR A 324 -14.03 33.52 -2.68
C THR A 324 -15.39 33.13 -2.12
N THR A 325 -15.75 31.86 -2.27
CA THR A 325 -16.91 31.24 -1.62
C THR A 325 -16.42 30.08 -0.77
N THR A 326 -16.82 29.99 0.47
CA THR A 326 -16.44 28.96 1.41
C THR A 326 -17.63 28.08 1.74
N LEU A 327 -17.47 26.77 1.58
CA LEU A 327 -18.44 25.75 1.96
C LEU A 327 -17.81 24.92 3.09
N ASN A 328 -18.53 24.80 4.21
CA ASN A 328 -18.08 23.98 5.35
C ASN A 328 -18.89 22.69 5.40
N PHE A 329 -18.22 21.58 5.70
CA PHE A 329 -18.81 20.25 5.81
C PHE A 329 -18.26 19.59 7.08
N SER A 330 -19.16 18.96 7.86
CA SER A 330 -18.77 18.01 8.89
C SER A 330 -18.57 16.63 8.27
N LEU A 331 -17.62 15.88 8.76
CA LEU A 331 -17.33 14.54 8.25
C LEU A 331 -16.81 13.63 9.36
N TYR A 332 -16.95 12.31 9.18
CA TYR A 332 -16.49 11.28 10.09
C TYR A 332 -15.79 10.16 9.31
N ASP A 333 -14.55 9.82 9.69
CA ASP A 333 -13.84 8.66 9.13
C ASP A 333 -14.29 7.39 9.88
N ALA A 334 -15.13 6.57 9.23
CA ALA A 334 -15.64 5.31 9.76
C ALA A 334 -15.10 4.13 8.95
N ARG A 335 -13.85 3.73 9.20
CA ARG A 335 -13.19 2.61 8.50
C ARG A 335 -13.85 1.24 8.72
N GLN A 336 -14.73 1.12 9.70
CA GLN A 336 -15.53 -0.10 9.94
C GLN A 336 -16.67 -0.26 8.94
N LEU A 337 -17.07 0.80 8.23
CA LEU A 337 -18.09 0.74 7.21
C LEU A 337 -17.51 0.31 5.86
N LEU A 338 -18.31 -0.42 5.10
CA LEU A 338 -18.04 -0.68 3.68
C LEU A 338 -18.73 0.39 2.82
N GLN A 339 -18.06 0.80 1.76
CA GLN A 339 -18.64 1.68 0.74
C GLN A 339 -19.93 1.05 0.19
N GLN A 340 -20.92 1.88 -0.10
CA GLN A 340 -22.19 1.42 -0.66
C GLN A 340 -22.00 0.51 -1.87
N GLY A 341 -22.66 -0.66 -1.84
CA GLY A 341 -22.62 -1.66 -2.90
C GLY A 341 -21.44 -2.63 -2.83
N LEU A 342 -20.46 -2.41 -1.95
CA LEU A 342 -19.40 -3.40 -1.73
C LEU A 342 -19.87 -4.54 -0.86
N SER A 343 -19.41 -5.74 -1.21
CA SER A 343 -19.59 -6.98 -0.45
C SER A 343 -18.24 -7.55 -0.07
N ASP A 344 -18.11 -7.93 1.20
CA ASP A 344 -16.97 -8.63 1.77
C ASP A 344 -17.47 -9.94 2.35
N TRP A 345 -16.93 -11.07 1.90
CA TRP A 345 -17.42 -12.36 2.32
C TRP A 345 -16.34 -13.44 2.30
N SER A 346 -16.49 -14.43 3.12
CA SER A 346 -15.65 -15.61 3.13
C SER A 346 -16.49 -16.86 3.39
N ALA A 347 -16.14 -17.96 2.78
CA ALA A 347 -16.74 -19.25 2.98
C ALA A 347 -15.65 -20.32 3.10
N GLU A 348 -15.74 -21.14 4.16
CA GLU A 348 -14.76 -22.14 4.49
C GLU A 348 -15.42 -23.49 4.77
N VAL A 349 -14.70 -24.54 4.39
CA VAL A 349 -15.05 -25.91 4.75
C VAL A 349 -13.76 -26.70 5.01
N GLY A 350 -13.72 -27.44 6.12
CA GLY A 350 -12.53 -28.20 6.51
C GLY A 350 -12.71 -28.93 7.83
N VAL A 351 -11.61 -29.35 8.42
CA VAL A 351 -11.55 -29.95 9.76
C VAL A 351 -10.67 -29.08 10.66
N VAL A 352 -10.99 -29.01 11.95
CA VAL A 352 -10.24 -28.18 12.88
C VAL A 352 -8.83 -28.68 13.07
N ARG A 353 -7.88 -27.78 13.08
CA ARG A 353 -6.47 -28.03 13.44
C ARG A 353 -6.33 -27.95 14.96
N GLU A 354 -6.15 -29.11 15.60
CA GLU A 354 -5.94 -29.19 17.05
C GLU A 354 -4.44 -29.07 17.39
N ASN A 355 -4.12 -28.76 18.64
CA ASN A 355 -2.76 -28.70 19.20
C ASN A 355 -1.72 -28.01 18.27
N TYR A 356 -2.16 -26.89 17.63
CA TYR A 356 -1.30 -26.12 16.73
C TYR A 356 -0.04 -25.64 17.46
N GLY A 357 1.11 -25.85 16.84
CA GLY A 357 2.41 -25.53 17.42
C GLY A 357 2.95 -26.58 18.38
N LEU A 358 2.17 -27.63 18.70
CA LEU A 358 2.58 -28.74 19.53
C LEU A 358 2.71 -30.04 18.69
N ASP A 359 1.72 -30.31 17.85
CA ASP A 359 1.67 -31.51 17.02
C ASP A 359 1.55 -31.20 15.52
N SER A 360 2.26 -31.97 14.68
CA SER A 360 2.40 -31.64 13.26
C SER A 360 1.14 -31.90 12.40
N PHE A 361 0.32 -32.88 12.72
CA PHE A 361 -0.81 -33.34 11.89
C PHE A 361 -2.03 -33.72 12.74
N ASP A 362 -2.27 -32.98 13.79
CA ASP A 362 -3.40 -33.22 14.67
C ASP A 362 -4.63 -32.43 14.16
N TYR A 363 -5.58 -33.18 13.58
CA TYR A 363 -6.79 -32.66 12.97
C TYR A 363 -8.01 -33.33 13.56
N GLY A 364 -9.03 -32.55 13.88
CA GLY A 364 -10.34 -33.06 14.28
C GLY A 364 -10.97 -33.93 13.19
N HIS A 365 -11.93 -34.74 13.61
CA HIS A 365 -12.62 -35.69 12.68
C HIS A 365 -13.90 -35.08 12.10
N ASP A 366 -14.45 -34.07 12.72
CA ASP A 366 -15.72 -33.47 12.32
C ASP A 366 -15.51 -32.39 11.26
N LEU A 367 -16.34 -32.43 10.22
CA LEU A 367 -16.37 -31.42 9.19
C LEU A 367 -16.95 -30.10 9.77
N VAL A 368 -16.26 -29.02 9.54
CA VAL A 368 -16.65 -27.66 9.89
C VAL A 368 -16.95 -26.88 8.62
N GLY A 369 -18.08 -26.19 8.60
CA GLY A 369 -18.41 -25.15 7.65
C GLY A 369 -18.53 -23.82 8.36
N SER A 370 -17.94 -22.74 7.80
CA SER A 370 -18.03 -21.39 8.30
C SER A 370 -18.24 -20.41 7.15
N GLY A 371 -18.91 -19.30 7.42
CA GLY A 371 -19.04 -18.22 6.47
C GLY A 371 -19.31 -16.88 7.15
N THR A 372 -18.70 -15.84 6.61
CA THR A 372 -18.92 -14.46 6.98
C THR A 372 -19.40 -13.66 5.77
N TRP A 373 -20.20 -12.64 6.04
CA TRP A 373 -20.63 -11.73 4.99
C TRP A 373 -20.87 -10.34 5.57
N ARG A 374 -20.37 -9.32 4.86
CA ARG A 374 -20.57 -7.91 5.14
C ARG A 374 -20.99 -7.21 3.85
N TYR A 375 -21.91 -6.28 3.95
CA TYR A 375 -22.40 -5.52 2.80
C TYR A 375 -22.69 -4.06 3.15
N GLY A 376 -22.11 -3.15 2.36
CA GLY A 376 -22.40 -1.73 2.45
C GLY A 376 -23.76 -1.39 1.85
N VAL A 377 -24.80 -1.32 2.68
CA VAL A 377 -26.16 -0.96 2.24
C VAL A 377 -26.22 0.50 1.83
N SER A 378 -25.53 1.35 2.57
CA SER A 378 -25.32 2.76 2.28
C SER A 378 -23.96 3.19 2.82
N ASN A 379 -23.51 4.38 2.51
CA ASN A 379 -22.28 4.94 3.07
C ASN A 379 -22.34 5.20 4.60
N SER A 380 -23.51 5.04 5.21
CA SER A 380 -23.70 5.16 6.65
C SER A 380 -24.13 3.87 7.34
N PHE A 381 -24.35 2.78 6.60
CA PHE A 381 -24.79 1.52 7.18
C PHE A 381 -24.22 0.30 6.47
N THR A 382 -23.53 -0.55 7.23
CA THR A 382 -23.01 -1.85 6.79
C THR A 382 -23.70 -2.94 7.60
N VAL A 383 -24.31 -3.92 6.94
CA VAL A 383 -24.88 -5.13 7.55
C VAL A 383 -23.83 -6.23 7.57
N GLU A 384 -23.88 -7.10 8.59
CA GLU A 384 -22.98 -8.22 8.81
C GLU A 384 -23.76 -9.49 9.14
N ALA A 385 -23.26 -10.64 8.68
CA ALA A 385 -23.80 -11.95 9.05
C ALA A 385 -22.65 -12.95 9.19
N HIS A 386 -22.82 -13.90 10.10
CA HIS A 386 -21.91 -15.02 10.31
C HIS A 386 -22.69 -16.27 10.61
N ALA A 387 -22.24 -17.39 10.06
CA ALA A 387 -22.79 -18.70 10.38
C ALA A 387 -21.68 -19.76 10.36
N GLU A 388 -21.71 -20.68 11.30
CA GLU A 388 -20.82 -21.83 11.36
C GLU A 388 -21.56 -23.07 11.87
N ALA A 389 -21.10 -24.21 11.41
CA ALA A 389 -21.68 -25.49 11.81
C ALA A 389 -20.62 -26.60 11.82
N THR A 390 -20.76 -27.51 12.78
CA THR A 390 -20.03 -28.79 12.84
C THR A 390 -20.92 -29.83 13.51
N SER A 391 -20.41 -31.06 13.70
CA SER A 391 -21.16 -32.15 14.35
C SER A 391 -21.76 -31.71 15.68
N GLY A 392 -23.10 -31.70 15.78
CA GLY A 392 -23.85 -31.34 16.98
C GLY A 392 -23.89 -29.85 17.32
N LEU A 393 -23.22 -28.96 16.57
CA LEU A 393 -23.20 -27.51 16.78
C LEU A 393 -23.70 -26.75 15.54
N THR A 394 -24.56 -25.79 15.77
CA THR A 394 -24.91 -24.74 14.82
C THR A 394 -24.84 -23.38 15.53
N ASN A 395 -24.23 -22.41 14.89
CA ASN A 395 -24.14 -21.04 15.37
C ASN A 395 -24.43 -20.07 14.22
N ALA A 396 -25.31 -19.11 14.40
CA ALA A 396 -25.60 -18.09 13.40
C ALA A 396 -25.95 -16.76 14.05
N GLY A 397 -25.58 -15.68 13.40
CA GLY A 397 -25.85 -14.34 13.88
C GLY A 397 -25.83 -13.30 12.79
N ALA A 398 -26.34 -12.13 13.13
CA ALA A 398 -26.34 -10.96 12.29
C ALA A 398 -26.05 -9.70 13.12
N GLY A 399 -25.50 -8.71 12.47
CA GLY A 399 -25.15 -7.45 13.09
C GLY A 399 -25.04 -6.33 12.07
N GLY A 400 -24.57 -5.20 12.51
CA GLY A 400 -24.29 -4.09 11.64
C GLY A 400 -23.64 -2.91 12.34
N ASN A 401 -23.06 -2.05 11.51
CA ASN A 401 -22.38 -0.83 11.89
C ASN A 401 -23.12 0.36 11.27
N TRP A 402 -23.49 1.32 12.09
CA TRP A 402 -24.25 2.47 11.67
C TRP A 402 -23.58 3.78 12.10
N LEU A 403 -23.23 4.62 11.12
CA LEU A 403 -22.80 5.99 11.34
C LEU A 403 -24.00 6.87 11.64
N LEU A 404 -24.02 7.49 12.81
CA LEU A 404 -25.04 8.42 13.22
C LEU A 404 -24.76 9.80 12.63
N GLY A 405 -25.77 10.41 11.99
CA GLY A 405 -25.58 11.74 11.40
C GLY A 405 -24.42 11.79 10.40
N THR A 406 -23.67 12.87 10.43
CA THR A 406 -22.46 13.08 9.64
C THR A 406 -21.19 12.99 10.47
N ASP A 407 -21.27 13.17 11.80
CA ASP A 407 -20.13 13.27 12.72
C ASP A 407 -20.47 12.83 14.17
N ASP A 408 -21.65 12.24 14.38
CA ASP A 408 -22.17 11.84 15.70
C ASP A 408 -21.64 10.49 16.20
N GLY A 409 -20.73 9.85 15.46
CA GLY A 409 -20.08 8.59 15.84
C GLY A 409 -20.72 7.35 15.25
N LEU A 410 -20.17 6.19 15.60
CA LEU A 410 -20.52 4.88 15.06
C LEU A 410 -21.15 3.99 16.14
N ILE A 411 -22.30 3.41 15.85
CA ILE A 411 -22.90 2.33 16.63
C ILE A 411 -22.62 1.00 15.93
N SER A 412 -22.21 -0.01 16.70
CA SER A 412 -22.18 -1.43 16.31
C SER A 412 -23.16 -2.21 17.17
N ALA A 413 -23.89 -3.13 16.57
CA ALA A 413 -24.78 -4.04 17.29
C ALA A 413 -24.88 -5.38 16.57
N SER A 414 -24.82 -6.48 17.34
CA SER A 414 -24.95 -7.83 16.79
C SER A 414 -25.65 -8.79 17.77
N LEU A 415 -26.21 -9.84 17.18
CA LEU A 415 -26.92 -10.89 17.88
C LEU A 415 -26.59 -12.23 17.23
N ALA A 416 -26.16 -13.21 18.01
CA ALA A 416 -25.97 -14.57 17.55
C ALA A 416 -26.67 -15.59 18.45
N ARG A 417 -27.06 -16.72 17.87
CA ARG A 417 -27.65 -17.87 18.58
C ARG A 417 -26.86 -19.12 18.22
N SER A 418 -26.52 -19.88 19.24
CA SER A 418 -25.94 -21.21 19.06
C SER A 418 -26.83 -22.31 19.66
N GLU A 419 -26.73 -23.49 19.09
CA GLU A 419 -27.33 -24.70 19.61
C GLU A 419 -26.30 -25.84 19.54
N HIS A 420 -25.99 -26.45 20.69
CA HIS A 420 -25.05 -27.55 20.81
C HIS A 420 -25.65 -28.66 21.67
N VAL A 421 -25.89 -29.86 21.07
CA VAL A 421 -26.39 -31.06 21.75
C VAL A 421 -27.62 -30.76 22.59
N GLY A 422 -28.62 -30.03 22.01
CA GLY A 422 -29.87 -29.65 22.65
C GLY A 422 -29.80 -28.54 23.69
N GLN A 423 -28.63 -27.94 23.87
CA GLN A 423 -28.44 -26.76 24.71
C GLN A 423 -28.28 -25.51 23.82
N SER A 424 -28.95 -24.45 24.15
CA SER A 424 -28.87 -23.21 23.37
C SER A 424 -28.31 -22.04 24.18
N GLY A 425 -27.70 -21.14 23.48
CA GLY A 425 -27.18 -19.89 24.02
C GLY A 425 -27.27 -18.75 23.02
N MET A 426 -27.08 -17.56 23.52
CA MET A 426 -27.15 -16.32 22.74
C MET A 426 -25.91 -15.45 23.06
N LEU A 427 -25.49 -14.69 22.06
CA LEU A 427 -24.48 -13.65 22.18
C LEU A 427 -25.10 -12.31 21.75
N TYR A 428 -24.82 -11.28 22.52
CA TYR A 428 -25.23 -9.89 22.25
C TYR A 428 -23.97 -9.02 22.25
N GLU A 429 -23.83 -8.18 21.23
CA GLU A 429 -22.83 -7.12 21.19
C GLU A 429 -23.50 -5.77 21.04
N LEU A 430 -22.98 -4.78 21.73
CA LEU A 430 -23.33 -3.38 21.55
C LEU A 430 -22.08 -2.53 21.72
N GLY A 431 -21.84 -1.64 20.77
CA GLY A 431 -20.72 -0.72 20.78
C GLY A 431 -21.14 0.68 20.35
N TYR A 432 -20.47 1.67 20.88
CA TYR A 432 -20.52 3.05 20.40
C TYR A 432 -19.11 3.64 20.46
N SER A 433 -18.71 4.30 19.40
CA SER A 433 -17.45 5.02 19.33
C SER A 433 -17.62 6.39 18.70
N TRP A 434 -16.99 7.37 19.32
CA TRP A 434 -16.94 8.73 18.83
C TRP A 434 -15.57 9.35 19.10
N ARG A 435 -15.04 10.10 18.15
CA ARG A 435 -13.75 10.72 18.25
C ARG A 435 -13.70 12.01 17.44
N ASN A 436 -12.97 13.00 17.95
CA ASN A 436 -12.57 14.17 17.21
C ASN A 436 -11.10 14.53 17.59
N ASP A 437 -10.61 15.70 17.20
CA ASP A 437 -9.22 16.15 17.46
C ASP A 437 -8.83 16.17 18.93
N ARG A 438 -9.79 16.39 19.84
CA ARG A 438 -9.53 16.57 21.28
C ARG A 438 -10.09 15.47 22.13
N PHE A 439 -11.21 14.90 21.75
CA PHE A 439 -11.92 13.91 22.54
C PHE A 439 -11.96 12.57 21.81
N ASN A 440 -11.81 11.50 22.54
CA ASN A 440 -12.19 10.17 22.10
C ASN A 440 -13.06 9.51 23.18
N PHE A 441 -14.08 8.82 22.74
CA PHE A 441 -14.96 8.04 23.61
C PHE A 441 -15.31 6.74 22.90
N SER A 442 -15.18 5.62 23.61
CA SER A 442 -15.58 4.31 23.11
C SER A 442 -16.12 3.50 24.25
N VAL A 443 -17.26 2.89 24.04
CA VAL A 443 -17.86 1.90 24.93
C VAL A 443 -18.30 0.72 24.10
N SER A 444 -17.93 -0.49 24.49
CA SER A 444 -18.39 -1.72 23.87
C SER A 444 -18.59 -2.82 24.90
N GLY A 445 -19.52 -3.74 24.59
CA GLY A 445 -19.76 -4.88 25.42
C GLY A 445 -20.29 -6.06 24.63
N ILE A 446 -19.73 -7.23 24.92
CA ILE A 446 -20.21 -8.53 24.46
C ILE A 446 -20.67 -9.31 25.68
N ARG A 447 -21.84 -9.91 25.59
CA ARG A 447 -22.38 -10.76 26.63
C ARG A 447 -22.94 -12.05 26.03
N THR A 448 -22.51 -13.18 26.56
CA THR A 448 -23.15 -14.47 26.28
C THR A 448 -24.15 -14.83 27.34
N HIS A 449 -25.24 -15.49 26.95
CA HIS A 449 -26.29 -15.98 27.83
C HIS A 449 -26.65 -17.42 27.47
N GLY A 450 -27.00 -18.24 28.49
CA GLY A 450 -27.21 -19.65 28.28
C GLY A 450 -25.90 -20.41 28.03
N ASN A 451 -25.99 -21.48 27.29
CA ASN A 451 -24.80 -22.28 26.89
C ASN A 451 -24.34 -21.90 25.46
N TYR A 452 -23.99 -20.62 25.29
CA TYR A 452 -23.47 -20.17 24.01
C TYR A 452 -22.15 -20.88 23.69
N SER A 453 -22.08 -21.49 22.52
CA SER A 453 -20.91 -22.20 22.01
C SER A 453 -20.70 -21.88 20.52
N ASP A 454 -19.47 -21.75 20.12
CA ASP A 454 -19.02 -21.64 18.75
C ASP A 454 -18.03 -22.78 18.43
N VAL A 455 -17.60 -22.90 17.19
CA VAL A 455 -16.63 -23.95 16.80
C VAL A 455 -15.36 -23.84 17.64
N ALA A 456 -14.87 -22.62 17.88
CA ALA A 456 -13.68 -22.40 18.70
C ALA A 456 -13.83 -22.89 20.14
N THR A 457 -15.06 -22.92 20.69
CA THR A 457 -15.37 -23.45 22.03
C THR A 457 -15.20 -24.96 22.12
N LEU A 458 -15.50 -25.70 21.05
CA LEU A 458 -15.42 -27.16 21.06
C LEU A 458 -13.96 -27.67 21.13
N TYR A 459 -13.04 -26.87 20.60
CA TYR A 459 -11.63 -27.23 20.48
C TYR A 459 -10.70 -26.34 21.32
N GLY A 460 -11.26 -25.41 22.12
CA GLY A 460 -10.51 -24.50 22.93
C GLY A 460 -11.31 -23.91 24.10
N PRO A 461 -10.86 -22.80 24.70
CA PRO A 461 -11.55 -22.19 25.81
C PRO A 461 -12.88 -21.56 25.37
N PRO A 462 -13.91 -21.58 26.24
CA PRO A 462 -15.17 -20.90 25.98
C PRO A 462 -14.96 -19.39 25.87
N PRO A 463 -15.85 -18.67 25.13
CA PRO A 463 -15.79 -17.22 25.10
C PRO A 463 -16.10 -16.64 26.49
N PRO A 464 -15.62 -15.42 26.78
CA PRO A 464 -16.01 -14.72 27.99
C PRO A 464 -17.54 -14.58 28.07
N SER A 465 -18.11 -14.78 29.25
CA SER A 465 -19.54 -14.54 29.50
C SER A 465 -19.88 -13.05 29.51
N ILE A 466 -18.92 -12.21 29.85
CA ILE A 466 -19.00 -10.75 29.79
C ILE A 466 -17.65 -10.21 29.36
N THR A 467 -17.63 -9.41 28.32
CA THR A 467 -16.54 -8.51 27.98
C THR A 467 -17.14 -7.12 27.84
N ALA A 468 -16.77 -6.17 28.68
CA ALA A 468 -17.21 -4.79 28.55
C ALA A 468 -16.02 -3.86 28.74
N GLN A 469 -15.89 -2.89 27.88
CA GLN A 469 -14.83 -1.89 27.98
C GLN A 469 -15.40 -0.50 27.72
N ALA A 470 -14.85 0.47 28.42
CA ALA A 470 -15.16 1.88 28.19
C ALA A 470 -13.84 2.66 28.25
N ILE A 471 -13.62 3.54 27.29
CA ILE A 471 -12.45 4.39 27.22
C ILE A 471 -12.92 5.81 26.94
N ALA A 472 -12.39 6.78 27.66
CA ALA A 472 -12.56 8.19 27.38
C ALA A 472 -11.21 8.90 27.46
N GLY A 473 -10.94 9.76 26.48
CA GLY A 473 -9.69 10.51 26.41
C GLY A 473 -9.92 11.96 26.01
N TYR A 474 -9.01 12.79 26.45
CA TYR A 474 -9.01 14.22 26.17
C TYR A 474 -7.57 14.68 25.90
N SER A 475 -7.36 15.34 24.76
CA SER A 475 -6.07 15.86 24.33
C SER A 475 -6.06 17.38 24.36
N THR A 476 -4.97 17.94 24.86
CA THR A 476 -4.74 19.41 24.92
C THR A 476 -3.37 19.72 24.32
N ASP A 477 -3.25 20.89 23.71
CA ASP A 477 -1.98 21.35 23.13
C ASP A 477 -0.89 21.58 24.17
N TYR A 478 -1.26 21.97 25.38
CA TYR A 478 -0.31 22.33 26.43
C TYR A 478 -0.05 21.24 27.45
N PHE A 479 -1.10 20.56 27.96
CA PHE A 479 -0.96 19.57 29.03
C PHE A 479 -0.81 18.14 28.51
N GLY A 480 -0.94 17.91 27.18
CA GLY A 480 -0.91 16.60 26.56
C GLY A 480 -2.26 15.89 26.64
N SER A 481 -2.22 14.58 26.55
CA SER A 481 -3.39 13.72 26.46
C SER A 481 -3.63 12.98 27.78
N PHE A 482 -4.89 12.95 28.19
CA PHE A 482 -5.37 12.20 29.38
C PHE A 482 -6.39 11.18 28.93
N GLY A 483 -6.45 10.07 29.63
CA GLY A 483 -7.52 9.13 29.39
C GLY A 483 -7.80 8.27 30.62
N VAL A 484 -9.02 7.74 30.62
CA VAL A 484 -9.51 6.79 31.61
C VAL A 484 -10.10 5.59 30.89
N GLY A 485 -9.96 4.43 31.47
CA GLY A 485 -10.47 3.18 30.92
C GLY A 485 -11.12 2.33 32.02
N TYR A 486 -12.08 1.54 31.60
CA TYR A 486 -12.68 0.50 32.42
C TYR A 486 -12.77 -0.78 31.58
N LEU A 487 -12.39 -1.90 32.18
CA LEU A 487 -12.50 -3.24 31.58
C LEU A 487 -13.25 -4.15 32.58
N HIS A 488 -14.20 -4.89 32.10
CA HIS A 488 -14.89 -5.96 32.82
C HIS A 488 -14.83 -7.23 31.98
N LEU A 489 -14.16 -8.23 32.50
CA LEU A 489 -13.98 -9.53 31.87
C LEU A 489 -14.50 -10.62 32.83
N ARG A 490 -15.28 -11.55 32.34
CA ARG A 490 -15.75 -12.70 33.10
C ARG A 490 -15.85 -13.92 32.21
N TYR A 491 -15.15 -14.97 32.58
CA TYR A 491 -15.28 -16.28 31.95
C TYR A 491 -16.37 -17.12 32.64
N PRO A 492 -16.95 -18.12 31.94
CA PRO A 492 -17.84 -19.08 32.58
C PRO A 492 -17.14 -19.77 33.77
N GLN A 493 -17.83 -19.85 34.89
CA GLN A 493 -17.34 -20.47 36.14
C GLN A 493 -16.13 -19.78 36.81
N GLU A 494 -15.74 -18.60 36.34
CA GLU A 494 -14.71 -17.79 36.95
C GLU A 494 -15.28 -16.51 37.56
N ASP A 495 -14.57 -15.97 38.54
CA ASP A 495 -14.88 -14.67 39.10
C ASP A 495 -14.63 -13.56 38.08
N ALA A 496 -15.42 -12.52 38.15
CA ALA A 496 -15.23 -11.37 37.29
C ALA A 496 -13.91 -10.66 37.62
N THR A 497 -13.22 -10.22 36.59
CA THR A 497 -12.03 -9.35 36.72
C THR A 497 -12.37 -7.97 36.16
N ARG A 498 -12.25 -6.94 37.00
CA ARG A 498 -12.54 -5.56 36.63
C ARG A 498 -11.33 -4.69 36.88
N TYR A 499 -10.96 -3.93 35.83
CA TYR A 499 -9.87 -2.96 35.92
C TYR A 499 -10.37 -1.55 35.64
N ALA A 500 -9.87 -0.61 36.44
CA ALA A 500 -9.89 0.81 36.12
C ALA A 500 -8.48 1.26 35.75
N SER A 501 -8.38 2.02 34.67
CA SER A 501 -7.10 2.56 34.22
C SER A 501 -7.19 4.08 34.04
N ALA A 502 -6.05 4.75 34.19
CA ALA A 502 -5.87 6.15 33.85
C ALA A 502 -4.49 6.33 33.22
N TYR A 503 -4.40 7.18 32.23
CA TYR A 503 -3.12 7.51 31.62
C TYR A 503 -2.98 9.01 31.35
N TRP A 504 -1.74 9.44 31.34
CA TRP A 504 -1.34 10.77 30.91
C TRP A 504 -0.12 10.65 30.03
N PHE A 505 -0.17 11.34 28.88
CA PHE A 505 0.95 11.41 27.95
C PHE A 505 1.21 12.86 27.57
N ARG A 506 2.49 13.27 27.55
CA ARG A 506 2.90 14.60 27.13
C ARG A 506 4.23 14.55 26.40
N SER A 507 4.30 15.23 25.25
CA SER A 507 5.56 15.57 24.61
C SER A 507 6.00 16.97 25.06
N ALA A 508 7.19 17.07 25.63
CA ALA A 508 7.81 18.32 26.04
C ALA A 508 8.89 18.73 25.01
N GLY A 509 8.48 19.59 24.09
CA GLY A 509 9.29 19.93 22.92
C GLY A 509 9.42 18.73 21.94
N ARG A 510 10.54 18.70 21.20
CA ARG A 510 10.77 17.70 20.13
C ARG A 510 11.47 16.43 20.64
N ARG A 511 12.02 16.44 21.83
CA ARG A 511 12.95 15.39 22.30
C ARG A 511 12.46 14.60 23.49
N LEU A 512 11.64 15.18 24.37
CA LEU A 512 11.21 14.51 25.62
C LEU A 512 9.74 14.14 25.52
N SER A 513 9.43 12.88 25.82
CA SER A 513 8.07 12.40 26.05
C SER A 513 7.95 11.80 27.45
N LEU A 514 6.82 12.03 28.08
CA LEU A 514 6.45 11.53 29.39
C LEU A 514 5.17 10.72 29.27
N ASN A 515 5.15 9.54 29.88
CA ASN A 515 3.98 8.70 29.98
C ASN A 515 3.80 8.25 31.43
N LEU A 516 2.60 8.45 31.96
CA LEU A 516 2.20 7.93 33.26
C LEU A 516 0.93 7.12 33.06
N SER A 517 0.95 5.88 33.52
CA SER A 517 -0.23 5.03 33.54
C SER A 517 -0.48 4.44 34.93
N PHE A 518 -1.75 4.30 35.25
CA PHE A 518 -2.24 3.71 36.45
C PHE A 518 -3.30 2.66 36.14
N ASN A 519 -3.16 1.46 36.67
CA ASN A 519 -4.13 0.38 36.53
C ASN A 519 -4.44 -0.19 37.90
N GLN A 520 -5.71 -0.36 38.19
CA GLN A 520 -6.21 -0.91 39.43
C GLN A 520 -7.19 -2.03 39.18
N ASN A 521 -6.91 -3.20 39.69
CA ASN A 521 -7.89 -4.26 39.79
C ASN A 521 -8.93 -3.90 40.88
N LEU A 522 -10.18 -3.77 40.48
CA LEU A 522 -11.26 -3.36 41.40
C LEU A 522 -11.72 -4.49 42.31
N ASP A 523 -11.40 -5.74 41.95
CA ASP A 523 -11.74 -6.94 42.74
C ASP A 523 -10.62 -7.34 43.70
N LYS A 524 -9.38 -6.92 43.39
CA LYS A 524 -8.21 -7.18 44.22
C LYS A 524 -7.42 -5.89 44.46
N SER A 525 -7.60 -5.25 45.59
CA SER A 525 -6.97 -3.95 45.91
C SER A 525 -5.44 -3.98 45.93
N SER A 526 -4.83 -5.14 46.17
CA SER A 526 -3.37 -5.33 46.11
C SER A 526 -2.83 -5.39 44.67
N ASP A 527 -3.68 -5.67 43.68
CA ASP A 527 -3.30 -5.71 42.26
C ASP A 527 -3.50 -4.33 41.65
N ARG A 528 -2.48 -3.53 41.79
CA ARG A 528 -2.38 -2.18 41.18
C ARG A 528 -1.03 -2.01 40.52
N ASN A 529 -1.01 -1.32 39.41
CA ASN A 529 0.19 -1.03 38.67
C ASN A 529 0.29 0.47 38.38
N ILE A 530 1.42 1.08 38.73
CA ILE A 530 1.77 2.45 38.34
C ILE A 530 3.01 2.36 37.48
N PHE A 531 2.96 2.95 36.29
CA PHE A 531 4.06 2.95 35.34
C PHE A 531 4.34 4.38 34.88
N LEU A 532 5.55 4.83 35.09
CA LEU A 532 6.06 6.12 34.66
C LEU A 532 7.24 5.91 33.71
N VAL A 533 7.20 6.52 32.55
CA VAL A 533 8.30 6.51 31.58
C VAL A 533 8.62 7.93 31.13
N ALA A 534 9.90 8.24 31.10
CA ALA A 534 10.45 9.41 30.44
C ALA A 534 11.36 8.95 29.30
N THR A 535 11.05 9.33 28.05
CA THR A 535 11.86 8.99 26.89
C THR A 535 12.46 10.25 26.28
N LEU A 536 13.77 10.22 26.06
CA LEU A 536 14.54 11.31 25.46
C LEU A 536 15.06 10.86 24.10
N ALA A 537 14.59 11.49 23.02
CA ALA A 537 15.14 11.33 21.70
C ALA A 537 16.43 12.15 21.56
N LEU A 538 17.53 11.47 21.28
CA LEU A 538 18.86 12.04 21.05
C LEU A 538 19.14 12.12 19.53
N ASP A 539 20.27 12.70 19.16
CA ASP A 539 20.70 12.72 17.77
C ASP A 539 21.13 11.32 17.28
N HIS A 540 21.18 11.12 15.96
CA HIS A 540 21.63 9.87 15.33
C HIS A 540 20.76 8.63 15.63
N ASN A 541 19.43 8.79 15.69
CA ASN A 541 18.47 7.71 16.00
C ASN A 541 18.70 7.02 17.36
N VAL A 542 19.32 7.72 18.30
CA VAL A 542 19.50 7.21 19.66
C VAL A 542 18.33 7.69 20.52
N THR A 543 17.77 6.77 21.29
CA THR A 543 16.77 7.07 22.33
C THR A 543 17.29 6.59 23.68
N ALA A 544 17.02 7.37 24.72
CA ALA A 544 17.26 6.96 26.08
C ALA A 544 15.95 7.07 26.87
N SER A 545 15.64 6.07 27.69
CA SER A 545 14.45 6.10 28.54
C SER A 545 14.76 5.70 29.97
N GLY A 546 14.03 6.31 30.89
CA GLY A 546 13.98 5.89 32.25
C GLY A 546 12.55 5.55 32.64
N SER A 547 12.35 4.39 33.25
CA SER A 547 11.02 3.97 33.69
C SER A 547 11.01 3.54 35.13
N MET A 548 9.87 3.76 35.77
CA MET A 548 9.55 3.26 37.10
C MET A 548 8.24 2.49 37.05
N GLN A 549 8.23 1.28 37.52
CA GLN A 549 7.04 0.47 37.67
C GLN A 549 6.83 0.10 39.13
N ARG A 550 5.62 0.29 39.64
CA ARG A 550 5.19 -0.21 40.92
C ARG A 550 4.01 -1.14 40.75
N ALA A 551 4.24 -2.44 40.94
CA ALA A 551 3.23 -3.48 40.86
C ALA A 551 2.90 -4.00 42.27
N GLY A 552 1.75 -3.62 42.81
CA GLY A 552 1.40 -3.90 44.20
C GLY A 552 2.36 -3.22 45.18
N ASN A 553 3.14 -4.01 45.87
CA ASN A 553 4.14 -3.55 46.84
C ASN A 553 5.59 -3.56 46.29
N ARG A 554 5.80 -4.06 45.07
CA ARG A 554 7.11 -4.16 44.43
C ARG A 554 7.38 -2.97 43.54
N THR A 555 8.59 -2.45 43.61
CA THR A 555 9.01 -1.33 42.73
C THR A 555 10.22 -1.76 41.93
N SER A 556 10.22 -1.44 40.64
CA SER A 556 11.34 -1.62 39.73
C SER A 556 11.61 -0.34 38.94
N TYR A 557 12.87 -0.14 38.63
CA TYR A 557 13.36 0.94 37.78
C TYR A 557 14.13 0.34 36.61
N VAL A 558 13.97 0.90 35.43
CA VAL A 558 14.72 0.49 34.26
C VAL A 558 15.25 1.74 33.54
N LEU A 559 16.53 1.69 33.25
CA LEU A 559 17.17 2.63 32.32
C LEU A 559 17.48 1.87 31.04
N ASP A 560 17.08 2.43 29.92
CA ASP A 560 17.28 1.84 28.62
C ASP A 560 17.84 2.91 27.67
N ALA A 561 18.79 2.49 26.85
CA ALA A 561 19.29 3.30 25.75
C ALA A 561 19.46 2.43 24.51
N SER A 562 19.00 2.92 23.38
CA SER A 562 19.07 2.16 22.13
C SER A 562 19.30 3.08 20.93
N GLN A 563 19.96 2.53 19.92
CA GLN A 563 20.08 3.13 18.61
C GLN A 563 19.37 2.23 17.60
N SER A 564 18.36 2.77 16.94
CA SER A 564 17.64 2.04 15.89
C SER A 564 18.45 1.96 14.60
N PRO A 565 18.39 0.84 13.84
CA PRO A 565 19.08 0.73 12.57
C PRO A 565 18.46 1.70 11.56
N LEU A 566 19.28 2.14 10.59
CA LEU A 566 18.78 2.85 9.43
C LEU A 566 18.01 1.88 8.51
N THR A 567 17.04 2.36 7.78
CA THR A 567 16.27 1.54 6.81
C THR A 567 17.17 0.88 5.76
N GLN A 568 18.27 1.54 5.40
CA GLN A 568 19.27 1.01 4.47
C GLN A 568 20.12 -0.13 5.08
N GLY A 569 20.12 -0.28 6.42
CA GLY A 569 20.89 -1.25 7.17
C GLY A 569 22.03 -0.62 7.95
N GLY A 570 22.78 -1.44 8.67
CA GLY A 570 23.90 -1.05 9.51
C GLY A 570 23.77 -1.63 10.92
N PHE A 571 24.61 -1.14 11.82
CA PHE A 571 24.61 -1.54 13.22
C PHE A 571 23.55 -0.78 14.01
N SER A 572 22.91 -1.49 14.92
CA SER A 572 22.11 -0.94 16.01
C SER A 572 22.49 -1.61 17.32
N TRP A 573 22.12 -1.01 18.41
CA TRP A 573 22.44 -1.53 19.73
C TRP A 573 21.38 -1.15 20.74
N ARG A 574 21.28 -1.95 21.80
CA ARG A 574 20.46 -1.67 22.95
C ARG A 574 21.24 -2.02 24.24
N ALA A 575 21.12 -1.19 25.25
CA ALA A 575 21.61 -1.46 26.57
C ALA A 575 20.56 -1.07 27.60
N SER A 576 20.29 -1.94 28.55
CA SER A 576 19.36 -1.66 29.64
C SER A 576 19.95 -2.12 30.98
N ALA A 577 19.56 -1.40 32.03
CA ALA A 577 19.85 -1.76 33.42
C ALA A 577 18.56 -1.67 34.23
N SER A 578 18.28 -2.68 35.03
CA SER A 578 17.10 -2.75 35.89
C SER A 578 17.49 -2.96 37.34
N GLN A 579 16.75 -2.29 38.23
CA GLN A 579 16.85 -2.46 39.66
C GLN A 579 15.45 -2.59 40.26
N GLY A 580 15.23 -3.59 41.09
CA GLY A 580 13.93 -3.82 41.71
C GLY A 580 14.01 -4.64 42.96
N ASP A 581 12.88 -4.68 43.69
CA ASP A 581 12.75 -5.41 44.97
C ASP A 581 13.01 -6.92 44.81
N ASP A 582 12.74 -7.46 43.61
CA ASP A 582 12.89 -8.90 43.36
C ASP A 582 14.28 -9.24 42.81
N ARG A 583 14.77 -8.52 41.82
CA ARG A 583 16.02 -8.81 41.10
C ARG A 583 16.59 -7.56 40.45
N ASN A 584 17.90 -7.48 40.44
CA ASN A 584 18.65 -6.51 39.65
C ASN A 584 19.07 -7.19 38.34
N GLY A 585 19.14 -6.45 37.27
CA GLY A 585 19.46 -7.00 35.95
C GLY A 585 20.01 -5.99 34.98
N GLY A 586 20.41 -6.49 33.84
CA GLY A 586 20.85 -5.69 32.71
C GLY A 586 20.91 -6.53 31.44
N GLN A 587 20.84 -5.85 30.29
CA GLN A 587 20.91 -6.45 28.97
C GLN A 587 21.76 -5.57 28.06
N ALA A 588 22.56 -6.21 27.26
CA ALA A 588 23.27 -5.55 26.16
C ALA A 588 23.07 -6.37 24.88
N GLU A 589 22.76 -5.70 23.79
CA GLU A 589 22.42 -6.29 22.52
C GLU A 589 23.07 -5.50 21.40
N LEU A 590 23.55 -6.20 20.42
CA LEU A 590 24.10 -5.65 19.18
C LEU A 590 23.40 -6.34 18.02
N ASP A 591 22.88 -5.54 17.10
CA ASP A 591 22.21 -5.99 15.90
C ASP A 591 22.89 -5.43 14.65
N TYR A 592 22.99 -6.25 13.61
CA TYR A 592 23.48 -5.87 12.29
C TYR A 592 22.48 -6.23 11.22
N LEU A 593 21.87 -5.21 10.63
CA LEU A 593 20.98 -5.34 9.48
C LEU A 593 21.78 -5.21 8.18
N GLY A 594 22.13 -6.35 7.59
CA GLY A 594 22.83 -6.43 6.30
C GLY A 594 21.88 -6.49 5.10
N SER A 595 22.43 -6.52 3.88
CA SER A 595 21.66 -6.73 2.64
C SER A 595 21.12 -8.16 2.55
N TYR A 596 21.83 -9.12 3.14
CA TYR A 596 21.57 -10.56 3.04
C TYR A 596 20.82 -11.16 4.22
N GLY A 597 20.53 -10.36 5.26
CA GLY A 597 19.85 -10.81 6.46
C GLY A 597 20.15 -9.90 7.65
N GLN A 598 19.71 -10.33 8.80
CA GLN A 598 19.93 -9.66 10.08
C GLN A 598 20.57 -10.64 11.05
N VAL A 599 21.50 -10.16 11.85
CA VAL A 599 22.14 -10.89 12.94
C VAL A 599 22.07 -10.05 14.20
N GLU A 600 21.45 -10.60 15.22
CA GLU A 600 21.33 -10.00 16.54
C GLU A 600 22.07 -10.89 17.54
N ALA A 601 22.82 -10.32 18.48
CA ALA A 601 23.44 -11.03 19.58
C ALA A 601 23.37 -10.22 20.86
N GLY A 602 23.07 -10.89 21.96
CA GLY A 602 22.91 -10.21 23.22
C GLY A 602 23.27 -11.05 24.43
N ILE A 603 23.49 -10.35 25.54
CA ILE A 603 23.67 -10.92 26.86
C ILE A 603 22.66 -10.28 27.80
N SER A 604 22.08 -11.08 28.67
CA SER A 604 21.12 -10.64 29.67
C SER A 604 21.50 -11.26 31.04
N ALA A 605 21.38 -10.49 32.08
CA ALA A 605 21.55 -10.93 33.46
C ALA A 605 20.37 -10.48 34.31
N LEU A 606 19.78 -11.37 35.07
CA LEU A 606 18.69 -11.08 36.00
C LEU A 606 18.93 -11.82 37.33
N GLY A 607 19.33 -11.10 38.36
CA GLY A 607 19.84 -11.70 39.60
C GLY A 607 21.10 -12.53 39.33
N ASP A 608 21.08 -13.80 39.73
CA ASP A 608 22.19 -14.74 39.51
C ASP A 608 22.12 -15.46 38.16
N THR A 609 21.05 -15.22 37.37
CA THR A 609 20.82 -15.89 36.12
C THR A 609 21.40 -15.07 34.95
N ARG A 610 22.21 -15.69 34.13
CA ARG A 610 22.82 -15.07 32.93
C ARG A 610 22.44 -15.84 31.69
N TYR A 611 22.12 -15.13 30.64
CA TYR A 611 21.80 -15.69 29.33
C TYR A 611 22.63 -14.98 28.26
N ALA A 612 23.10 -15.75 27.30
CA ALA A 612 23.54 -15.23 26.02
C ALA A 612 22.57 -15.72 24.95
N TYR A 613 22.35 -14.92 23.92
CA TYR A 613 21.50 -15.31 22.78
C TYR A 613 22.04 -14.75 21.49
N MET A 614 21.68 -15.42 20.43
CA MET A 614 21.97 -15.01 19.07
C MET A 614 20.76 -15.33 18.19
N ASP A 615 20.38 -14.40 17.34
CA ASP A 615 19.32 -14.55 16.34
C ASP A 615 19.87 -14.25 14.95
N VAL A 616 19.49 -15.07 13.96
CA VAL A 616 19.88 -14.92 12.56
C VAL A 616 18.65 -15.07 11.69
N THR A 617 18.23 -13.98 11.05
CA THR A 617 17.07 -13.97 10.17
C THR A 617 17.45 -13.63 8.73
N GLY A 618 16.78 -14.26 7.76
CA GLY A 618 17.01 -13.99 6.36
C GLY A 618 16.13 -14.83 5.43
N ALA A 619 16.49 -14.75 4.16
CA ALA A 619 15.84 -15.51 3.10
C ALA A 619 16.85 -15.99 2.06
N LEU A 620 16.59 -17.16 1.50
CA LEU A 620 17.26 -17.67 0.29
C LEU A 620 16.23 -17.78 -0.82
N VAL A 621 16.51 -17.20 -1.96
CA VAL A 621 15.61 -17.18 -3.14
C VAL A 621 16.29 -17.84 -4.30
N LEU A 622 15.65 -18.86 -4.88
CA LEU A 622 16.04 -19.48 -6.15
C LEU A 622 15.10 -18.98 -7.24
N MET A 623 15.58 -18.13 -8.14
CA MET A 623 14.78 -17.53 -9.20
C MET A 623 15.64 -17.02 -10.35
N GLY A 624 15.15 -17.11 -11.59
CA GLY A 624 15.90 -16.65 -12.76
C GLY A 624 17.14 -17.46 -13.09
N GLY A 625 17.30 -18.65 -12.49
CA GLY A 625 18.46 -19.52 -12.68
C GLY A 625 19.60 -19.25 -11.68
N ASP A 626 19.41 -18.36 -10.72
CA ASP A 626 20.40 -17.99 -9.70
C ASP A 626 19.84 -18.09 -8.28
N VAL A 627 20.72 -18.01 -7.27
CA VAL A 627 20.40 -18.07 -5.85
C VAL A 627 20.79 -16.75 -5.19
N PHE A 628 19.81 -16.12 -4.53
CA PHE A 628 20.01 -14.86 -3.83
C PHE A 628 19.82 -15.05 -2.32
N ALA A 629 20.73 -14.49 -1.54
CA ALA A 629 20.51 -14.27 -0.12
C ALA A 629 19.91 -12.87 0.07
N ALA A 630 18.92 -12.76 0.96
CA ALA A 630 18.21 -11.53 1.22
C ALA A 630 17.75 -11.43 2.68
N ARG A 631 17.31 -10.26 3.10
CA ARG A 631 16.48 -10.09 4.31
C ARG A 631 15.21 -10.92 4.18
N ARG A 632 14.59 -11.27 5.30
CA ARG A 632 13.31 -11.99 5.32
C ARG A 632 12.29 -11.32 4.40
N ILE A 633 11.67 -12.10 3.52
CA ILE A 633 10.70 -11.64 2.51
C ILE A 633 9.30 -12.09 2.91
N ASN A 634 8.47 -11.14 3.29
CA ASN A 634 7.10 -11.42 3.73
C ASN A 634 6.07 -11.26 2.61
N ASP A 635 6.30 -10.35 1.67
CA ASP A 635 5.38 -10.03 0.58
C ASP A 635 6.06 -10.13 -0.80
N GLY A 636 5.73 -9.25 -1.74
CA GLY A 636 6.26 -9.24 -3.09
C GLY A 636 7.73 -8.82 -3.17
N PHE A 637 8.41 -9.27 -4.23
CA PHE A 637 9.78 -8.89 -4.56
C PHE A 637 10.02 -8.99 -6.07
N ALA A 638 11.18 -8.54 -6.53
CA ALA A 638 11.58 -8.70 -7.93
C ALA A 638 13.04 -9.09 -8.06
N VAL A 639 13.35 -9.85 -9.11
CA VAL A 639 14.73 -10.03 -9.63
C VAL A 639 14.87 -9.16 -10.86
N ILE A 640 15.77 -8.19 -10.77
CA ILE A 640 16.10 -7.29 -11.87
C ILE A 640 17.16 -7.97 -12.74
N SER A 641 16.96 -7.92 -14.06
CA SER A 641 17.93 -8.41 -15.04
C SER A 641 18.38 -7.28 -15.97
N THR A 642 19.68 -7.14 -16.11
CA THR A 642 20.37 -6.26 -17.06
C THR A 642 21.02 -7.06 -18.19
N ASP A 643 20.46 -8.24 -18.48
CA ASP A 643 20.85 -9.16 -19.56
C ASP A 643 22.37 -9.49 -19.56
N GLY A 644 22.92 -9.75 -18.36
CA GLY A 644 24.29 -10.18 -18.15
C GLY A 644 25.30 -9.03 -17.95
N ILE A 645 24.85 -7.78 -17.84
CA ILE A 645 25.73 -6.65 -17.57
C ILE A 645 25.80 -6.41 -16.06
N ALA A 646 26.99 -6.56 -15.51
CA ALA A 646 27.28 -6.39 -14.10
C ALA A 646 27.42 -4.91 -13.68
N ASP A 647 27.42 -4.69 -12.37
CA ASP A 647 27.72 -3.40 -11.72
C ASP A 647 26.76 -2.25 -12.10
N ILE A 648 25.54 -2.56 -12.53
CA ILE A 648 24.52 -1.55 -12.83
C ILE A 648 23.78 -1.15 -11.54
N PRO A 649 23.85 0.13 -11.14
CA PRO A 649 23.12 0.62 -9.99
C PRO A 649 21.60 0.59 -10.24
N VAL A 650 20.87 -0.04 -9.32
CA VAL A 650 19.39 -0.15 -9.36
C VAL A 650 18.80 0.68 -8.23
N LYS A 651 17.80 1.47 -8.56
CA LYS A 651 17.04 2.30 -7.63
C LYS A 651 15.59 1.85 -7.56
N LEU A 652 15.04 1.82 -6.35
CA LEU A 652 13.61 1.66 -6.06
C LEU A 652 13.10 3.00 -5.50
N GLU A 653 12.07 3.58 -6.12
CA GLU A 653 11.53 4.91 -5.73
C GLU A 653 12.66 5.95 -5.55
N ASN A 654 13.60 6.00 -6.51
CA ASN A 654 14.82 6.83 -6.53
C ASN A 654 15.87 6.53 -5.42
N ASN A 655 15.64 5.57 -4.53
CA ASN A 655 16.62 5.14 -3.53
C ASN A 655 17.49 4.02 -4.09
N LEU A 656 18.82 4.15 -3.99
CA LEU A 656 19.74 3.11 -4.38
C LEU A 656 19.55 1.87 -3.49
N ILE A 657 19.26 0.73 -4.11
CA ILE A 657 19.10 -0.57 -3.45
C ILE A 657 20.39 -1.40 -3.52
N GLY A 658 21.05 -1.38 -4.64
CA GLY A 658 22.27 -2.14 -4.87
C GLY A 658 22.73 -2.04 -6.30
N VAL A 659 23.67 -2.93 -6.67
CA VAL A 659 24.20 -3.07 -8.03
C VAL A 659 23.97 -4.50 -8.49
N THR A 660 23.80 -4.71 -9.80
CA THR A 660 23.70 -6.05 -10.39
C THR A 660 25.00 -6.84 -10.24
N ASP A 661 24.88 -8.13 -10.01
CA ASP A 661 26.00 -9.07 -9.87
C ASP A 661 26.68 -9.40 -11.21
N SER A 662 27.63 -10.35 -11.20
CA SER A 662 28.37 -10.80 -12.39
C SER A 662 27.50 -11.40 -13.50
N HIS A 663 26.25 -11.81 -13.17
CA HIS A 663 25.26 -12.31 -14.12
C HIS A 663 24.26 -11.23 -14.57
N GLY A 664 24.45 -9.98 -14.13
CA GLY A 664 23.54 -8.87 -14.39
C GLY A 664 22.22 -9.00 -13.63
N LEU A 665 22.22 -9.62 -12.45
CA LEU A 665 21.03 -9.86 -11.65
C LEU A 665 21.10 -9.12 -10.31
N LEU A 666 19.97 -8.64 -9.81
CA LEU A 666 19.82 -8.08 -8.46
C LEU A 666 18.43 -8.40 -7.91
N LEU A 667 18.37 -8.93 -6.69
CA LEU A 667 17.13 -9.09 -5.96
C LEU A 667 16.76 -7.78 -5.25
N VAL A 668 15.53 -7.32 -5.47
CA VAL A 668 14.95 -6.11 -4.85
C VAL A 668 13.75 -6.51 -3.98
N SER A 669 13.85 -6.24 -2.69
CA SER A 669 12.83 -6.51 -1.67
C SER A 669 12.93 -5.47 -0.54
N PRO A 670 11.81 -5.09 0.13
CA PRO A 670 10.42 -5.50 -0.13
C PRO A 670 9.79 -4.68 -1.27
N LEU A 671 8.85 -5.28 -1.98
CA LEU A 671 7.95 -4.60 -2.92
C LEU A 671 6.51 -4.76 -2.47
N ASN A 672 5.68 -3.76 -2.75
CA ASN A 672 4.26 -3.81 -2.48
C ASN A 672 3.55 -4.63 -3.58
N SER A 673 2.85 -5.69 -3.17
CA SER A 673 2.08 -6.52 -4.10
C SER A 673 0.89 -5.75 -4.68
N TYR A 674 0.55 -6.04 -5.94
CA TYR A 674 -0.53 -5.40 -6.71
C TYR A 674 -0.42 -3.88 -6.82
N GLN A 675 0.76 -3.32 -6.55
CA GLN A 675 1.05 -1.90 -6.67
C GLN A 675 2.22 -1.67 -7.62
N ASN A 676 2.24 -0.50 -8.21
CA ASN A 676 3.34 -0.06 -9.06
C ASN A 676 4.54 0.33 -8.19
N ASN A 677 5.60 -0.45 -8.26
CA ASN A 677 6.89 -0.14 -7.64
C ASN A 677 7.82 0.37 -8.73
N GLN A 678 8.27 1.62 -8.61
CA GLN A 678 9.09 2.28 -9.62
C GLN A 678 10.54 1.83 -9.52
N LEU A 679 11.05 1.24 -10.58
CA LEU A 679 12.43 0.79 -10.69
C LEU A 679 13.15 1.60 -11.75
N SER A 680 14.39 1.98 -11.47
CA SER A 680 15.26 2.66 -12.43
C SER A 680 16.69 2.18 -12.30
N ILE A 681 17.43 2.29 -13.40
CA ILE A 681 18.88 2.04 -13.45
C ILE A 681 19.62 3.34 -13.71
N ASP A 682 20.85 3.43 -13.21
CA ASP A 682 21.71 4.59 -13.44
C ASP A 682 22.62 4.32 -14.65
N PRO A 683 22.43 5.03 -15.79
CA PRO A 683 23.20 4.79 -16.99
C PRO A 683 24.61 5.46 -17.00
N MET A 684 24.94 6.27 -15.98
CA MET A 684 26.16 7.11 -16.02
C MET A 684 27.46 6.31 -16.07
N ASN A 685 27.48 5.10 -15.53
CA ASN A 685 28.66 4.25 -15.45
C ASN A 685 28.63 3.08 -16.44
N LEU A 686 27.68 3.09 -17.38
CA LEU A 686 27.59 2.03 -18.38
C LEU A 686 28.73 2.11 -19.38
N PRO A 687 29.26 0.96 -19.84
CA PRO A 687 30.17 0.93 -20.96
C PRO A 687 29.57 1.61 -22.19
N ALA A 688 30.39 2.30 -22.95
CA ALA A 688 29.93 3.04 -24.13
C ALA A 688 29.45 2.14 -25.28
N ASP A 689 29.76 0.83 -25.21
CA ASP A 689 29.32 -0.21 -26.14
C ASP A 689 27.99 -0.89 -25.74
N VAL A 690 27.19 -0.22 -24.95
CA VAL A 690 25.88 -0.73 -24.46
C VAL A 690 24.76 0.17 -24.92
N ARG A 691 23.74 -0.42 -25.48
CA ARG A 691 22.47 0.26 -25.82
C ARG A 691 21.42 -0.10 -24.79
N ILE A 692 20.75 0.94 -24.29
CA ILE A 692 19.67 0.83 -23.33
C ILE A 692 18.38 1.28 -23.99
N ASP A 693 17.37 0.43 -23.99
CA ASP A 693 16.05 0.81 -24.53
C ASP A 693 15.23 1.61 -23.54
N ARG A 694 15.42 1.34 -22.21
CA ARG A 694 14.71 2.07 -21.14
C ARG A 694 15.54 2.06 -19.84
N VAL A 695 15.58 3.20 -19.18
CA VAL A 695 16.24 3.35 -17.86
C VAL A 695 15.26 3.29 -16.70
N TYR A 696 13.97 3.16 -17.00
CA TYR A 696 12.86 3.19 -16.04
C TYR A 696 11.83 2.11 -16.38
N THR A 697 11.32 1.43 -15.37
CA THR A 697 10.28 0.41 -15.49
C THR A 697 9.47 0.30 -14.19
N VAL A 698 8.40 -0.48 -14.20
CA VAL A 698 7.55 -0.71 -13.04
C VAL A 698 7.49 -2.20 -12.74
N ALA A 699 7.69 -2.58 -11.48
CA ALA A 699 7.43 -3.92 -10.99
C ALA A 699 6.09 -3.97 -10.24
N THR A 700 5.25 -4.92 -10.61
CA THR A 700 3.98 -5.19 -9.91
C THR A 700 3.92 -6.68 -9.61
N PRO A 701 4.52 -7.15 -8.51
CA PRO A 701 4.44 -8.56 -8.12
C PRO A 701 3.04 -8.92 -7.62
N THR A 702 2.66 -10.20 -7.71
CA THR A 702 1.53 -10.73 -6.94
C THR A 702 1.93 -10.93 -5.47
N ASP A 703 0.95 -11.11 -4.59
CA ASP A 703 1.19 -11.33 -3.16
C ASP A 703 2.12 -12.53 -2.91
N ARG A 704 3.09 -12.34 -2.02
CA ARG A 704 4.04 -13.37 -1.59
C ARG A 704 4.82 -14.04 -2.72
N ALA A 705 4.98 -13.38 -3.88
CA ALA A 705 5.67 -13.92 -5.06
C ALA A 705 6.71 -12.95 -5.62
N GLY A 706 7.59 -13.48 -6.47
CA GLY A 706 8.62 -12.70 -7.15
C GLY A 706 8.30 -12.52 -8.64
N SER A 707 8.76 -11.40 -9.21
CA SER A 707 8.70 -11.11 -10.65
C SER A 707 10.08 -10.87 -11.21
N ILE A 708 10.36 -11.37 -12.44
CA ILE A 708 11.58 -11.02 -13.17
C ILE A 708 11.29 -9.77 -14.01
N ILE A 709 12.09 -8.74 -13.79
CA ILE A 709 11.98 -7.46 -14.49
C ILE A 709 13.25 -7.24 -15.32
N ARG A 710 13.11 -7.09 -16.63
CA ARG A 710 14.23 -6.87 -17.56
C ARG A 710 14.30 -5.42 -18.00
N PHE A 711 15.51 -4.91 -18.09
CA PHE A 711 15.80 -3.57 -18.63
C PHE A 711 16.16 -3.57 -20.10
N ASP A 712 16.24 -4.75 -20.75
CA ASP A 712 16.56 -4.93 -22.16
C ASP A 712 17.83 -4.14 -22.55
N ILE A 713 18.93 -4.46 -21.89
CA ILE A 713 20.22 -3.86 -22.13
C ILE A 713 20.99 -4.76 -23.09
N THR A 714 21.38 -4.23 -24.24
CA THR A 714 22.10 -4.99 -25.27
C THR A 714 23.50 -4.45 -25.48
N SER A 715 24.50 -5.34 -25.52
CA SER A 715 25.83 -4.97 -25.93
C SER A 715 25.84 -4.72 -27.44
N VAL A 716 26.29 -3.56 -27.86
CA VAL A 716 26.44 -3.16 -29.26
C VAL A 716 27.93 -3.06 -29.61
N ARG A 717 28.27 -3.39 -30.85
CA ARG A 717 29.60 -3.15 -31.36
C ARG A 717 29.63 -1.77 -31.99
N ALA A 718 30.23 -0.82 -31.30
CA ALA A 718 30.36 0.54 -31.75
C ALA A 718 31.80 0.88 -32.01
N ALA A 719 32.10 1.72 -33.00
CA ALA A 719 33.42 2.25 -33.26
C ALA A 719 33.38 3.69 -33.80
N LEU A 720 34.43 4.45 -33.53
CA LEU A 720 34.72 5.69 -34.19
C LEU A 720 35.63 5.40 -35.35
N VAL A 721 35.14 5.54 -36.59
CA VAL A 721 35.88 5.19 -37.81
C VAL A 721 36.31 6.45 -38.52
N THR A 722 37.61 6.61 -38.78
CA THR A 722 38.16 7.74 -39.54
C THR A 722 38.30 7.34 -41.00
N LEU A 723 37.64 8.10 -41.89
CA LEU A 723 37.58 7.81 -43.34
C LEU A 723 38.32 8.89 -44.13
N HIS A 724 39.26 8.43 -44.97
CA HIS A 724 40.03 9.28 -45.89
C HIS A 724 39.74 8.89 -47.34
N ASP A 725 39.94 9.81 -48.25
CA ASP A 725 39.92 9.54 -49.69
C ASP A 725 41.21 8.87 -50.16
N GLU A 726 41.28 8.49 -51.42
CA GLU A 726 42.50 7.88 -52.00
C GLU A 726 43.74 8.80 -52.00
N GLY A 727 43.53 10.10 -51.82
CA GLY A 727 44.58 11.09 -51.67
C GLY A 727 45.05 11.26 -50.23
N GLY A 728 44.47 10.54 -49.26
CA GLY A 728 44.79 10.62 -47.85
C GLY A 728 44.19 11.84 -47.13
N GLN A 729 43.24 12.56 -47.77
CA GLN A 729 42.50 13.66 -47.12
C GLN A 729 41.23 13.13 -46.44
N PRO A 730 40.83 13.71 -45.30
CA PRO A 730 39.58 13.35 -44.65
C PRO A 730 38.39 13.48 -45.61
N LEU A 731 37.45 12.52 -45.57
CA LEU A 731 36.21 12.64 -46.36
C LEU A 731 35.38 13.85 -45.92
N PRO A 732 34.67 14.51 -46.84
CA PRO A 732 33.92 15.73 -46.58
C PRO A 732 32.87 15.55 -45.50
N LEU A 733 32.74 16.54 -44.62
CA LEU A 733 31.71 16.67 -43.60
C LEU A 733 30.31 16.50 -44.22
N GLY A 734 29.45 15.71 -43.61
CA GLY A 734 28.08 15.47 -44.06
C GLY A 734 27.95 14.38 -45.14
N SER A 735 29.07 13.71 -45.57
CA SER A 735 28.97 12.54 -46.43
C SER A 735 28.21 11.43 -45.75
N ARG A 736 27.21 10.82 -46.44
CA ARG A 736 26.36 9.77 -45.85
C ARG A 736 27.07 8.43 -45.89
N VAL A 737 27.14 7.75 -44.76
CA VAL A 737 27.76 6.43 -44.58
C VAL A 737 26.65 5.42 -44.33
N THR A 738 26.62 4.32 -45.10
CA THR A 738 25.69 3.19 -44.88
C THR A 738 26.50 1.91 -44.70
N LEU A 739 26.04 1.05 -43.81
CA LEU A 739 26.64 -0.27 -43.60
C LEU A 739 26.04 -1.25 -44.63
N SER A 740 26.85 -1.98 -45.32
CA SER A 740 26.39 -2.97 -46.32
C SER A 740 25.51 -4.02 -45.65
N GLY A 741 24.26 -4.22 -46.13
CA GLY A 741 23.29 -5.12 -45.51
C GLY A 741 22.35 -4.48 -44.52
N HIS A 742 22.48 -3.21 -44.16
CA HIS A 742 21.64 -2.46 -43.25
C HIS A 742 21.24 -1.12 -43.90
N ALA A 743 20.21 -1.12 -44.72
CA ALA A 743 19.83 0.04 -45.55
C ALA A 743 19.35 1.26 -44.75
N ASP A 744 18.88 1.07 -43.51
CA ASP A 744 18.30 2.12 -42.66
C ASP A 744 19.28 2.80 -41.70
N THR A 745 20.53 2.33 -41.58
CA THR A 745 21.57 2.92 -40.73
C THR A 745 22.38 3.94 -41.52
N GLY A 746 21.88 5.16 -41.66
CA GLY A 746 22.64 6.27 -42.25
C GLY A 746 23.35 7.08 -41.17
N ALA A 747 24.66 6.92 -41.04
CA ALA A 747 25.50 7.84 -40.29
C ALA A 747 26.06 8.91 -41.21
N PHE A 748 26.59 10.01 -40.66
CA PHE A 748 27.23 11.07 -41.43
C PHE A 748 28.68 11.27 -40.97
N VAL A 749 29.53 11.56 -41.92
CA VAL A 749 30.92 11.92 -41.65
C VAL A 749 30.96 13.27 -40.91
N GLY A 750 31.59 13.30 -39.77
CA GLY A 750 31.86 14.47 -38.97
C GLY A 750 33.14 15.21 -39.38
N PHE A 751 33.71 16.00 -38.45
CA PHE A 751 35.00 16.66 -38.66
C PHE A 751 36.11 15.62 -38.77
N ASP A 752 37.17 15.97 -39.49
CA ASP A 752 38.37 15.15 -39.68
C ASP A 752 38.10 13.74 -40.26
N GLY A 753 36.94 13.56 -40.93
CA GLY A 753 36.58 12.29 -41.55
C GLY A 753 36.04 11.25 -40.57
N GLU A 754 35.72 11.61 -39.33
CA GLU A 754 35.22 10.71 -38.29
C GLU A 754 33.74 10.39 -38.47
N VAL A 755 33.39 9.12 -38.25
CA VAL A 755 32.01 8.65 -38.22
C VAL A 755 31.83 7.66 -37.09
N TYR A 756 30.79 7.89 -36.27
CA TYR A 756 30.39 6.95 -35.25
C TYR A 756 29.41 5.93 -35.82
N LEU A 757 29.67 4.65 -35.58
CA LEU A 757 28.85 3.51 -36.01
C LEU A 757 28.59 2.59 -34.81
N ASP A 758 27.33 2.17 -34.58
CA ASP A 758 26.93 1.39 -33.41
C ASP A 758 26.30 0.02 -33.74
N THR A 759 26.24 -0.38 -34.97
CA THR A 759 25.64 -1.64 -35.45
C THR A 759 26.64 -2.52 -36.18
N LEU A 760 27.90 -2.58 -35.71
CA LEU A 760 28.98 -3.26 -36.38
C LEU A 760 28.95 -4.78 -36.19
N SER A 761 29.29 -5.49 -37.23
CA SER A 761 29.58 -6.93 -37.25
C SER A 761 31.04 -7.21 -37.01
N ALA A 762 31.48 -8.48 -36.98
CA ALA A 762 32.89 -8.83 -36.90
C ALA A 762 33.68 -8.34 -38.14
N HIS A 763 33.05 -8.36 -39.34
CA HIS A 763 33.53 -7.88 -40.60
C HIS A 763 32.56 -6.88 -41.20
N ASN A 764 32.97 -5.69 -41.55
CA ASN A 764 32.17 -4.56 -41.93
C ASN A 764 32.57 -3.98 -43.29
N THR A 765 31.61 -3.60 -44.09
CA THR A 765 31.83 -2.86 -45.33
C THR A 765 30.92 -1.62 -45.32
N LEU A 766 31.56 -0.46 -45.42
CA LEU A 766 30.87 0.82 -45.51
C LEU A 766 30.75 1.28 -46.95
N ILE A 767 29.61 1.82 -47.28
CA ILE A 767 29.36 2.52 -48.53
C ILE A 767 29.19 4.00 -48.19
N VAL A 768 30.02 4.84 -48.71
CA VAL A 768 30.03 6.27 -48.44
C VAL A 768 29.60 7.05 -49.68
N HIS A 769 28.56 7.85 -49.53
CA HIS A 769 28.07 8.78 -50.54
C HIS A 769 28.67 10.16 -50.25
N ALA A 770 29.81 10.45 -50.89
CA ALA A 770 30.44 11.74 -50.80
C ALA A 770 30.13 12.62 -52.00
N PRO A 771 30.32 13.96 -51.96
CA PRO A 771 30.10 14.83 -53.11
C PRO A 771 30.93 14.47 -54.33
N ALA A 772 32.07 13.81 -54.14
CA ALA A 772 32.99 13.36 -55.20
C ALA A 772 32.60 11.99 -55.81
N GLY A 773 31.52 11.35 -55.36
CA GLY A 773 31.05 10.02 -55.78
C GLY A 773 30.93 9.01 -54.66
N ILE A 774 30.58 7.78 -55.00
CA ILE A 774 30.43 6.68 -54.05
C ILE A 774 31.75 5.98 -53.89
N CYS A 775 32.16 5.70 -52.66
CA CYS A 775 33.32 4.87 -52.33
C CYS A 775 32.99 3.80 -51.31
N ARG A 776 33.82 2.75 -51.24
CA ARG A 776 33.68 1.63 -50.32
C ARG A 776 34.94 1.41 -49.49
N VAL A 777 34.73 0.98 -48.26
CA VAL A 777 35.83 0.58 -47.37
C VAL A 777 35.39 -0.59 -46.48
N SER A 778 36.29 -1.54 -46.28
CA SER A 778 36.03 -2.70 -45.39
C SER A 778 37.03 -2.75 -44.27
N PHE A 779 36.58 -3.18 -43.09
CA PHE A 779 37.44 -3.35 -41.91
C PHE A 779 36.92 -4.44 -40.97
N ASP A 780 37.79 -4.97 -40.15
CA ASP A 780 37.44 -5.91 -39.11
C ASP A 780 37.31 -5.19 -37.77
N TYR A 781 36.28 -5.56 -36.99
CA TYR A 781 36.10 -5.07 -35.62
C TYR A 781 37.14 -5.72 -34.70
N PRO A 782 37.90 -4.96 -33.86
CA PRO A 782 38.93 -5.51 -32.98
C PRO A 782 38.30 -6.44 -31.92
N LYS A 783 38.86 -7.65 -31.79
CA LYS A 783 38.41 -8.62 -30.79
C LYS A 783 38.80 -8.17 -29.38
N GLY A 784 37.86 -8.21 -28.42
CA GLY A 784 38.15 -7.95 -27.01
C GLY A 784 38.27 -6.46 -26.63
N SER A 785 37.79 -5.55 -27.44
CA SER A 785 37.71 -4.13 -27.10
C SER A 785 36.76 -3.89 -25.94
N LYS A 786 37.26 -3.28 -24.85
CA LYS A 786 36.45 -2.88 -23.69
C LYS A 786 35.88 -1.46 -23.81
N ASN A 787 36.33 -0.69 -24.77
CA ASN A 787 35.90 0.66 -25.07
C ASN A 787 35.59 0.78 -26.56
N ILE A 788 34.90 1.84 -26.96
CA ILE A 788 34.68 2.15 -28.38
C ILE A 788 36.02 2.31 -29.07
N PRO A 789 36.44 1.40 -29.97
CA PRO A 789 37.71 1.49 -30.64
C PRO A 789 37.69 2.62 -31.67
N ALA A 790 38.79 3.36 -31.77
CA ALA A 790 39.06 4.22 -32.94
C ALA A 790 39.72 3.38 -34.03
N ILE A 791 39.08 3.33 -35.18
CA ILE A 791 39.53 2.53 -36.35
C ILE A 791 39.89 3.48 -37.51
N GLY A 792 41.08 3.41 -38.01
CA GLY A 792 41.45 4.24 -39.12
C GLY A 792 42.76 5.01 -38.90
N PRO A 793 43.15 5.89 -39.81
CA PRO A 793 42.40 6.28 -41.01
C PRO A 793 42.28 5.17 -42.05
N LEU A 794 41.07 4.95 -42.55
CA LEU A 794 40.78 3.97 -43.60
C LEU A 794 40.63 4.68 -44.94
N LEU A 795 41.23 4.16 -45.98
CA LEU A 795 41.13 4.69 -47.35
C LEU A 795 39.84 4.17 -48.02
N CYS A 796 39.00 5.08 -48.41
CA CYS A 796 37.75 4.79 -49.14
C CYS A 796 38.03 4.74 -50.64
N HIS A 797 37.90 3.54 -51.25
CA HIS A 797 38.17 3.32 -52.68
C HIS A 797 36.91 3.61 -53.51
N LYS A 798 37.07 4.36 -54.61
CA LYS A 798 35.96 4.65 -55.50
C LYS A 798 35.36 3.37 -56.05
N ASP A 799 34.03 3.32 -56.05
CA ASP A 799 33.29 2.21 -56.62
C ASP A 799 33.35 2.34 -58.15
N THR A 800 34.18 1.51 -58.73
CA THR A 800 34.37 1.48 -60.20
C THR A 800 33.36 0.56 -60.89
N SER A 801 32.32 0.13 -60.21
CA SER A 801 31.22 -0.62 -60.86
C SER A 801 30.40 0.31 -61.70
N PRO A 802 30.16 -0.01 -63.00
CA PRO A 802 29.41 0.82 -63.92
C PRO A 802 27.95 0.91 -63.63
#